data_81cc36c744516fac26df314e11e6693c
#
_entry.id   81cc36c744516fac26df314e11e6693c
#
_cell.length_a   1.000
_cell.length_b   1.000
_cell.length_c   1.000
_cell.angle_alpha   90.00
_cell.angle_beta   90.00
_cell.angle_gamma   90.00
#
_symmetry.space_group_name_H-M   'P 1'
#
loop_
_entity.id
_entity.type
_entity.pdbx_description
1 polymer ?
#
loop_
_entity_poly.entity_id
_entity_poly.type
_entity_poly.pdbx_seq_one_letter_code
_entity_poly.pdbx_strand_id
1 'polypeptide(L)'
;MGGSRAQLNKPHKSRFSTKSSRNLHKTSLKDKSRIAKSERNVAKGARAARLQRNKMLREQKKAALLKEKRASSSSTSAPLVILLFGLSASVNVESLAEDLLRVLSNDGAGDVSSTVASSEYKMRITVLKAPHGDLLSCMEMAKVADLIVFVASTISLYEENASDCGYIDSFGSQCLSVFRQLGLPNTAVFLRDLPSDQKGKNELKKLSMSNLAGEFPEDCKFYPADTKDELHKFLWLFKEQRLTVPHWRNQRPYLMSQKVDVVADDLNSGKCTLLLTGYLHAHSLSVNQLVHVSGAGDFQLQKIEILKDPNLLKLRKESDAMDSDDVEVVRSMDPDFMTQEPLVVENVPDPLAGEQTWPTEAEMAEADRNQKQKRLKKRILPRGTSEYQAAWIVDETDDEGSASGSDTDDGMVLDGTEGYFRGPKETENSDIDDDDQDDNLTREQIEEEIKKIKAAHAEDEEFPDEVDTPLDIPARKRFTKFRGLKSFRTSSWDPKESLPPEYARIFAFDNFAKTQKHVFAKFLDMKQENRDDCVPAGQYVRLHIKEVPTPVASKLCLLVKTVPIIASGLFQHESKMSVLHFSIKKHDTYDAPIKSKEELVFHVGFRQFVARPIFSTDDMNSDKHKMERFLHAGRFAVASIYAPISFPPLPLIVLKIAEGSAAPALAAVGSLRCIDPDRIILKKIVLTGYPQRVSKLKASVRYMFHSPEDVRWFKPVEVYTKCGRHGRIKEPLGTHGAMKCTFNGVLQQNDTVCMSLYKRAYPKWPEHRFPILDT
;
A
#
# COMPACT_ATOMS: atom_id res chain seq x y z
N MET A 1 6.37 -16.07 -73.00
CA MET A 1 7.38 -16.18 -71.97
C MET A 1 7.20 -14.98 -70.99
N GLY A 2 6.47 -15.19 -69.95
CA GLY A 2 6.20 -14.16 -68.90
C GLY A 2 7.14 -14.37 -67.74
N GLY A 3 8.10 -13.47 -67.55
CA GLY A 3 9.02 -13.47 -66.42
C GLY A 3 8.33 -12.93 -65.18
N SER A 4 8.17 -13.73 -64.13
CA SER A 4 7.67 -13.32 -62.83
C SER A 4 8.63 -12.35 -62.17
N ARG A 5 8.23 -11.12 -62.00
CA ARG A 5 8.94 -10.14 -61.17
C ARG A 5 8.84 -10.56 -59.69
N ALA A 6 9.95 -10.96 -59.10
CA ALA A 6 10.06 -11.18 -57.66
C ALA A 6 9.65 -9.88 -56.90
N GLN A 7 8.65 -9.97 -56.06
CA GLN A 7 8.28 -8.88 -55.16
C GLN A 7 9.39 -8.73 -54.11
N LEU A 8 10.17 -7.67 -54.22
CA LEU A 8 11.08 -7.23 -53.17
C LEU A 8 10.27 -6.73 -51.98
N ASN A 9 10.31 -7.46 -50.88
CA ASN A 9 9.74 -7.05 -49.62
C ASN A 9 10.28 -5.67 -49.19
N LYS A 10 9.41 -4.68 -49.10
CA LYS A 10 9.78 -3.35 -48.59
C LYS A 10 10.20 -3.48 -47.13
N PRO A 11 11.39 -2.94 -46.74
CA PRO A 11 11.84 -3.01 -45.35
C PRO A 11 10.85 -2.34 -44.45
N HIS A 12 10.50 -3.01 -43.34
CA HIS A 12 9.55 -2.53 -42.32
C HIS A 12 10.01 -1.19 -41.75
N LYS A 13 9.20 -0.15 -41.88
CA LYS A 13 9.51 1.17 -41.30
C LYS A 13 9.35 1.09 -39.79
N SER A 14 10.43 1.24 -39.04
CA SER A 14 10.33 1.34 -37.58
C SER A 14 9.54 2.59 -37.17
N ARG A 15 8.64 2.46 -36.19
CA ARG A 15 7.80 3.55 -35.67
C ARG A 15 8.59 4.72 -35.06
N PHE A 16 9.88 4.53 -34.80
CA PHE A 16 10.77 5.47 -34.10
C PHE A 16 11.95 5.94 -34.93
N SER A 17 11.80 6.08 -36.27
CA SER A 17 12.86 6.67 -37.07
C SER A 17 12.96 8.18 -36.82
N THR A 18 14.12 8.64 -36.36
CA THR A 18 14.44 10.08 -36.20
C THR A 18 14.40 10.82 -37.55
N LYS A 19 14.16 12.14 -37.53
CA LYS A 19 14.11 12.97 -38.76
C LYS A 19 15.37 12.82 -39.64
N SER A 20 16.54 12.58 -39.03
CA SER A 20 17.80 12.32 -39.73
C SER A 20 17.81 11.03 -40.55
N SER A 21 17.18 9.96 -40.06
CA SER A 21 17.11 8.68 -40.82
C SER A 21 16.17 8.75 -42.02
N ARG A 22 15.17 9.66 -41.99
CA ARG A 22 14.28 9.89 -43.14
C ARG A 22 14.94 10.61 -44.31
N ASN A 23 15.93 11.45 -44.03
CA ASN A 23 16.69 12.16 -45.09
C ASN A 23 17.73 11.29 -45.78
N LEU A 24 18.27 10.27 -45.11
CA LEU A 24 19.21 9.31 -45.69
C LEU A 24 18.62 8.48 -46.84
N HIS A 25 17.29 8.28 -46.88
CA HIS A 25 16.63 7.55 -47.97
C HIS A 25 16.37 8.38 -49.23
N LYS A 26 16.64 9.68 -49.21
CA LYS A 26 16.44 10.59 -50.36
C LYS A 26 17.73 10.90 -51.12
N THR A 27 18.89 10.42 -50.67
CA THR A 27 20.17 10.69 -51.28
C THR A 27 20.47 9.76 -52.47
N SER A 28 21.15 10.29 -53.48
CA SER A 28 21.54 9.53 -54.71
C SER A 28 22.48 8.39 -54.37
N LEU A 29 22.59 7.37 -55.29
CA LEU A 29 23.52 6.24 -55.12
C LEU A 29 24.98 6.68 -54.99
N LYS A 30 25.37 7.80 -55.65
CA LYS A 30 26.74 8.36 -55.57
C LYS A 30 27.01 8.99 -54.20
N ASP A 31 26.00 9.63 -53.61
CA ASP A 31 26.12 10.21 -52.27
C ASP A 31 26.10 9.13 -51.18
N LYS A 32 25.36 8.02 -51.38
CA LYS A 32 25.41 6.87 -50.49
C LYS A 32 26.80 6.24 -50.40
N SER A 33 27.54 6.18 -51.52
CA SER A 33 28.92 5.63 -51.51
C SER A 33 29.92 6.58 -50.82
N ARG A 34 29.73 7.89 -50.93
CA ARG A 34 30.51 8.91 -50.17
C ARG A 34 30.21 8.90 -48.68
N ILE A 35 28.91 8.82 -48.31
CA ILE A 35 28.47 8.75 -46.94
C ILE A 35 28.96 7.43 -46.29
N ALA A 36 28.89 6.30 -46.98
CA ALA A 36 29.41 5.02 -46.47
C ALA A 36 30.94 5.03 -46.24
N LYS A 37 31.71 5.77 -47.07
CA LYS A 37 33.16 5.99 -46.84
C LYS A 37 33.41 6.92 -45.65
N SER A 38 32.60 7.98 -45.51
CA SER A 38 32.62 8.88 -44.36
C SER A 38 32.23 8.18 -43.05
N GLU A 39 31.17 7.34 -43.08
CA GLU A 39 30.75 6.56 -41.92
C GLU A 39 31.78 5.52 -41.47
N ARG A 40 32.57 4.91 -42.38
CA ARG A 40 33.68 4.03 -41.97
C ARG A 40 34.79 4.77 -41.24
N ASN A 41 35.06 6.00 -41.60
CA ASN A 41 36.06 6.82 -40.90
C ASN A 41 35.50 7.40 -39.57
N VAL A 42 34.22 7.77 -39.56
CA VAL A 42 33.50 8.18 -38.34
C VAL A 42 33.32 6.98 -37.41
N ALA A 43 33.12 5.74 -37.92
CA ALA A 43 33.01 4.56 -37.07
C ALA A 43 34.33 4.21 -36.36
N LYS A 44 35.52 4.47 -36.98
CA LYS A 44 36.81 4.33 -36.30
C LYS A 44 37.00 5.38 -35.22
N GLY A 45 36.65 6.63 -35.48
CA GLY A 45 36.66 7.71 -34.49
C GLY A 45 35.62 7.51 -33.39
N ALA A 46 34.42 7.05 -33.73
CA ALA A 46 33.37 6.74 -32.79
C ALA A 46 33.71 5.58 -31.83
N ARG A 47 34.46 4.57 -32.31
CA ARG A 47 34.95 3.48 -31.43
C ARG A 47 35.99 4.00 -30.43
N ALA A 48 36.95 4.83 -30.88
CA ALA A 48 37.91 5.46 -29.99
C ALA A 48 37.23 6.39 -28.98
N ALA A 49 36.29 7.22 -29.44
CA ALA A 49 35.48 8.08 -28.55
C ALA A 49 34.65 7.29 -27.55
N ARG A 50 34.03 6.16 -27.94
CA ARG A 50 33.35 5.26 -27.03
C ARG A 50 34.26 4.64 -25.98
N LEU A 51 35.44 4.19 -26.39
CA LEU A 51 36.45 3.63 -25.50
C LEU A 51 36.93 4.69 -24.52
N GLN A 52 37.19 5.91 -24.98
CA GLN A 52 37.61 7.04 -24.12
C GLN A 52 36.49 7.45 -23.17
N ARG A 53 35.24 7.53 -23.64
CA ARG A 53 34.07 7.80 -22.79
C ARG A 53 33.87 6.72 -21.73
N ASN A 54 34.01 5.45 -22.10
CA ASN A 54 33.91 4.34 -21.15
C ASN A 54 35.07 4.37 -20.13
N LYS A 55 36.28 4.76 -20.55
CA LYS A 55 37.41 4.96 -19.62
C LYS A 55 37.12 6.09 -18.65
N MET A 56 36.68 7.25 -19.15
CA MET A 56 36.27 8.37 -18.28
C MET A 56 35.15 7.99 -17.32
N LEU A 57 34.11 7.27 -17.78
CA LEU A 57 33.02 6.81 -16.90
C LEU A 57 33.53 5.85 -15.82
N ARG A 58 34.49 4.96 -16.15
CA ARG A 58 35.12 4.07 -15.16
C ARG A 58 35.96 4.86 -14.17
N GLU A 59 36.73 5.84 -14.64
CA GLU A 59 37.53 6.72 -13.77
C GLU A 59 36.66 7.60 -12.87
N GLN A 60 35.55 8.15 -13.42
CA GLN A 60 34.56 8.89 -12.63
C GLN A 60 33.90 8.01 -11.56
N LYS A 61 33.48 6.79 -11.93
CA LYS A 61 32.93 5.83 -10.96
C LYS A 61 33.97 5.47 -9.88
N LYS A 62 35.21 5.24 -10.26
CA LYS A 62 36.30 4.96 -9.31
C LYS A 62 36.58 6.14 -8.39
N ALA A 63 36.61 7.37 -8.95
CA ALA A 63 36.78 8.58 -8.17
C ALA A 63 35.59 8.83 -7.21
N ALA A 64 34.35 8.59 -7.68
CA ALA A 64 33.16 8.67 -6.85
C ALA A 64 33.20 7.65 -5.70
N LEU A 65 33.59 6.40 -5.98
CA LEU A 65 33.76 5.36 -4.96
C LEU A 65 34.85 5.71 -3.94
N LEU A 66 35.97 6.30 -4.39
CA LEU A 66 37.06 6.76 -3.50
C LEU A 66 36.57 7.95 -2.66
N LYS A 67 35.80 8.88 -3.24
CA LYS A 67 35.21 10.00 -2.52
C LYS A 67 34.23 9.52 -1.47
N GLU A 68 33.37 8.56 -1.82
CA GLU A 68 32.41 7.91 -0.90
C GLU A 68 33.12 7.19 0.26
N LYS A 69 34.17 6.41 -0.03
CA LYS A 69 35.02 5.79 1.01
C LYS A 69 35.69 6.79 1.93
N ARG A 70 36.19 7.90 1.38
CA ARG A 70 36.77 8.99 2.18
C ARG A 70 35.73 9.71 3.02
N ALA A 71 34.53 9.91 2.48
CA ALA A 71 33.43 10.53 3.19
C ALA A 71 32.93 9.64 4.34
N SER A 72 32.77 8.34 4.11
CA SER A 72 32.38 7.37 5.16
C SER A 72 33.44 7.21 6.26
N SER A 73 34.69 7.49 5.96
CA SER A 73 35.81 7.50 6.91
C SER A 73 36.07 8.88 7.50
N SER A 74 35.28 9.91 7.14
CA SER A 74 35.46 11.26 7.67
C SER A 74 34.82 11.41 9.05
N SER A 75 35.36 12.34 9.86
CA SER A 75 34.76 12.72 11.15
C SER A 75 33.38 13.33 11.04
N THR A 76 32.95 13.67 9.81
CA THR A 76 31.64 14.30 9.50
C THR A 76 30.55 13.31 9.07
N SER A 77 30.87 12.02 8.91
CA SER A 77 29.83 11.02 8.57
C SER A 77 29.11 10.53 9.83
N ALA A 78 27.83 10.21 9.75
CA ALA A 78 27.10 9.58 10.86
C ALA A 78 27.74 8.24 11.27
N PRO A 79 27.65 7.81 12.53
CA PRO A 79 28.08 6.50 12.96
C PRO A 79 27.38 5.38 12.18
N LEU A 80 28.12 4.31 11.86
CA LEU A 80 27.53 3.12 11.24
C LEU A 80 26.73 2.33 12.28
N VAL A 81 25.54 1.91 11.93
CA VAL A 81 24.65 1.18 12.85
C VAL A 81 24.72 -0.32 12.57
N ILE A 82 25.21 -1.08 13.57
CA ILE A 82 25.26 -2.54 13.55
C ILE A 82 24.15 -3.06 14.46
N LEU A 83 23.24 -3.85 13.91
CA LEU A 83 22.21 -4.56 14.67
C LEU A 83 22.64 -6.01 14.92
N LEU A 84 22.71 -6.41 16.18
CA LEU A 84 22.92 -7.79 16.60
C LEU A 84 21.55 -8.45 16.84
N PHE A 85 21.27 -9.54 16.15
CA PHE A 85 20.02 -10.27 16.25
C PHE A 85 20.29 -11.77 16.50
N GLY A 86 19.80 -12.31 17.62
CA GLY A 86 19.87 -13.72 17.92
C GLY A 86 18.83 -14.52 17.11
N LEU A 87 19.27 -15.53 16.38
CA LEU A 87 18.37 -16.42 15.60
C LEU A 87 17.54 -17.35 16.48
N SER A 88 17.97 -17.55 17.72
CA SER A 88 17.29 -18.40 18.72
C SER A 88 17.36 -17.71 20.10
N ALA A 89 16.41 -18.02 20.96
CA ALA A 89 16.37 -17.55 22.36
C ALA A 89 17.59 -17.97 23.18
N SER A 90 18.26 -19.05 22.80
CA SER A 90 19.47 -19.57 23.48
C SER A 90 20.71 -18.66 23.30
N VAL A 91 20.69 -17.75 22.32
CA VAL A 91 21.84 -16.91 21.96
C VAL A 91 21.95 -15.71 22.90
N ASN A 92 23.07 -15.57 23.59
CA ASN A 92 23.34 -14.36 24.40
C ASN A 92 23.91 -13.24 23.54
N VAL A 93 23.02 -12.35 23.09
CA VAL A 93 23.38 -11.19 22.27
C VAL A 93 24.07 -10.11 23.10
N GLU A 94 23.78 -10.00 24.40
CA GLU A 94 24.33 -8.98 25.28
C GLU A 94 25.83 -9.17 25.48
N SER A 95 26.27 -10.39 25.80
CA SER A 95 27.69 -10.68 25.96
C SER A 95 28.48 -10.41 24.69
N LEU A 96 27.92 -10.74 23.53
CA LEU A 96 28.53 -10.47 22.23
C LEU A 96 28.66 -8.95 21.96
N ALA A 97 27.63 -8.18 22.31
CA ALA A 97 27.66 -6.73 22.16
C ALA A 97 28.74 -6.10 23.04
N GLU A 98 28.87 -6.55 24.28
CA GLU A 98 29.92 -6.08 25.17
C GLU A 98 31.34 -6.44 24.65
N ASP A 99 31.52 -7.68 24.18
CA ASP A 99 32.78 -8.10 23.59
C ASP A 99 33.18 -7.23 22.39
N LEU A 100 32.17 -6.96 21.50
CA LEU A 100 32.37 -6.10 20.32
C LEU A 100 32.72 -4.66 20.72
N LEU A 101 32.00 -4.10 21.71
CA LEU A 101 32.24 -2.76 22.19
C LEU A 101 33.63 -2.62 22.90
N ARG A 102 34.04 -3.63 23.66
CA ARG A 102 35.40 -3.68 24.26
C ARG A 102 36.51 -3.72 23.22
N VAL A 103 36.31 -4.47 22.13
CA VAL A 103 37.25 -4.51 21.00
C VAL A 103 37.31 -3.18 20.27
N LEU A 104 36.19 -2.43 20.18
CA LEU A 104 36.14 -1.12 19.53
C LEU A 104 36.75 0.01 20.40
N SER A 105 36.56 -0.04 21.72
CA SER A 105 37.03 1.03 22.65
C SER A 105 38.48 0.95 23.02
N ASN A 106 39.16 -0.16 22.78
CA ASN A 106 40.60 -0.41 23.11
C ASN A 106 41.00 -0.18 24.57
N ASP A 107 40.10 0.25 25.47
CA ASP A 107 40.43 0.58 26.86
C ASP A 107 39.34 0.08 27.82
N GLY A 108 39.82 -0.46 28.92
CA GLY A 108 38.99 -1.01 29.95
C GLY A 108 38.11 -0.01 30.69
N ALA A 109 36.97 -0.51 31.15
CA ALA A 109 36.23 -0.06 32.32
C ALA A 109 35.75 1.42 32.31
N GLY A 110 35.03 1.84 31.28
CA GLY A 110 34.12 2.98 31.35
C GLY A 110 32.72 2.54 30.99
N ASP A 111 31.74 3.28 31.41
CA ASP A 111 30.34 3.08 31.05
C ASP A 111 30.25 2.96 29.51
N VAL A 112 29.97 1.74 29.00
CA VAL A 112 30.12 1.44 27.57
C VAL A 112 28.91 2.00 26.85
N SER A 113 29.03 3.21 26.33
CA SER A 113 27.95 3.79 25.50
C SER A 113 27.72 2.92 24.25
N SER A 114 26.50 2.87 23.77
CA SER A 114 26.14 2.10 22.56
C SER A 114 26.86 2.60 21.30
N THR A 115 27.43 3.82 21.32
CA THR A 115 28.17 4.44 20.21
C THR A 115 29.61 4.67 20.59
N VAL A 116 30.54 4.10 19.80
CA VAL A 116 31.97 4.18 20.03
C VAL A 116 32.69 4.69 18.77
N ALA A 117 33.65 5.60 18.98
CA ALA A 117 34.58 6.06 17.94
C ALA A 117 35.91 5.32 18.08
N SER A 118 36.22 4.42 17.14
CA SER A 118 37.50 3.71 17.15
C SER A 118 38.55 4.40 16.28
N SER A 119 39.64 4.81 16.91
CA SER A 119 40.79 5.41 16.22
C SER A 119 41.56 4.37 15.39
N GLU A 120 41.60 3.12 15.81
CA GLU A 120 42.28 2.02 15.12
C GLU A 120 41.61 1.70 13.78
N TYR A 121 40.28 1.51 13.78
CA TYR A 121 39.56 1.24 12.56
C TYR A 121 39.15 2.50 11.79
N LYS A 122 39.32 3.69 12.37
CA LYS A 122 38.92 5.00 11.81
C LYS A 122 37.45 5.03 11.43
N MET A 123 36.61 4.47 12.27
CA MET A 123 35.13 4.42 12.09
C MET A 123 34.44 4.73 13.41
N ARG A 124 33.18 5.18 13.26
CA ARG A 124 32.23 5.35 14.36
C ARG A 124 31.17 4.32 14.20
N ILE A 125 30.86 3.58 15.24
CA ILE A 125 29.91 2.46 15.21
C ILE A 125 28.96 2.61 16.38
N THR A 126 27.67 2.46 16.09
CA THR A 126 26.60 2.28 17.08
C THR A 126 26.17 0.82 17.04
N VAL A 127 26.21 0.14 18.18
CA VAL A 127 25.79 -1.25 18.31
C VAL A 127 24.39 -1.30 18.94
N LEU A 128 23.43 -1.84 18.22
CA LEU A 128 22.07 -2.08 18.70
C LEU A 128 21.89 -3.58 19.01
N LYS A 129 21.21 -3.86 20.11
CA LYS A 129 20.91 -5.21 20.58
C LYS A 129 19.40 -5.47 20.39
N ALA A 130 19.05 -6.40 19.51
CA ALA A 130 17.65 -6.77 19.30
C ALA A 130 17.16 -7.64 20.46
N PRO A 131 16.08 -7.24 21.18
CA PRO A 131 15.49 -8.07 22.20
C PRO A 131 14.76 -9.26 21.54
N HIS A 132 14.98 -10.46 22.07
CA HIS A 132 14.25 -11.63 21.61
C HIS A 132 12.82 -11.61 22.17
N GLY A 133 11.82 -11.87 21.33
CA GLY A 133 10.41 -11.88 21.71
C GLY A 133 9.64 -10.58 21.41
N ASP A 134 10.31 -9.47 21.14
CA ASP A 134 9.65 -8.20 20.76
C ASP A 134 9.86 -7.87 19.27
N LEU A 135 8.85 -8.20 18.47
CA LEU A 135 8.86 -7.97 17.02
C LEU A 135 8.94 -6.49 16.64
N LEU A 136 8.25 -5.62 17.40
CA LEU A 136 8.22 -4.18 17.11
C LEU A 136 9.61 -3.55 17.27
N SER A 137 10.25 -3.82 18.41
CA SER A 137 11.60 -3.33 18.69
C SER A 137 12.60 -3.83 17.65
N CYS A 138 12.57 -5.11 17.32
CA CYS A 138 13.42 -5.68 16.28
C CYS A 138 13.21 -5.02 14.91
N MET A 139 11.95 -4.74 14.56
CA MET A 139 11.59 -4.08 13.30
C MET A 139 12.09 -2.64 13.25
N GLU A 140 11.87 -1.83 14.31
CA GLU A 140 12.31 -0.44 14.37
C GLU A 140 13.84 -0.33 14.31
N MET A 141 14.56 -1.21 15.00
CA MET A 141 16.03 -1.28 14.93
C MET A 141 16.52 -1.66 13.52
N ALA A 142 15.85 -2.62 12.87
CA ALA A 142 16.20 -3.06 11.51
C ALA A 142 16.02 -1.95 10.46
N LYS A 143 15.09 -1.03 10.66
CA LYS A 143 14.87 0.13 9.76
C LYS A 143 16.09 1.06 9.69
N VAL A 144 16.87 1.16 10.76
CA VAL A 144 18.05 2.05 10.85
C VAL A 144 19.38 1.33 10.68
N ALA A 145 19.41 0.00 10.76
CA ALA A 145 20.64 -0.80 10.70
C ALA A 145 21.32 -0.72 9.32
N ASP A 146 22.62 -0.44 9.30
CA ASP A 146 23.47 -0.50 8.10
C ASP A 146 24.04 -1.88 7.86
N LEU A 147 24.21 -2.65 8.93
CA LEU A 147 24.57 -4.05 8.93
C LEU A 147 23.68 -4.79 9.93
N ILE A 148 23.07 -5.89 9.51
CA ILE A 148 22.41 -6.84 10.41
C ILE A 148 23.33 -8.04 10.59
N VAL A 149 23.72 -8.29 11.83
CA VAL A 149 24.51 -9.46 12.22
C VAL A 149 23.58 -10.46 12.89
N PHE A 150 23.35 -11.57 12.21
CA PHE A 150 22.60 -12.69 12.74
C PHE A 150 23.49 -13.58 13.55
N VAL A 151 23.14 -13.87 14.79
CA VAL A 151 23.93 -14.69 15.69
C VAL A 151 23.28 -16.05 15.86
N ALA A 152 24.05 -17.11 15.54
CA ALA A 152 23.66 -18.49 15.68
C ALA A 152 24.56 -19.18 16.69
N SER A 153 24.01 -19.93 17.64
CA SER A 153 24.76 -20.82 18.52
C SER A 153 24.84 -22.21 17.93
N THR A 154 26.02 -22.86 18.07
CA THR A 154 26.21 -24.24 17.62
C THR A 154 25.77 -25.25 18.67
N ILE A 155 25.51 -24.85 19.94
CA ILE A 155 25.06 -25.71 21.03
C ILE A 155 23.69 -26.30 20.73
N SER A 156 22.79 -25.55 20.10
CA SER A 156 21.43 -26.01 19.75
C SER A 156 21.38 -27.25 18.84
N LEU A 157 22.51 -27.66 18.27
CA LEU A 157 22.62 -28.89 17.48
C LEU A 157 22.82 -30.14 18.33
N TYR A 158 23.21 -30.01 19.60
CA TYR A 158 23.54 -31.11 20.48
C TYR A 158 22.42 -31.46 21.47
N GLU A 159 21.35 -30.67 21.54
CA GLU A 159 20.19 -30.95 22.38
C GLU A 159 19.22 -31.89 21.66
N GLU A 160 19.36 -33.21 21.90
CA GLU A 160 18.57 -34.26 21.25
C GLU A 160 17.05 -34.26 21.59
N ASN A 161 16.59 -33.40 22.49
CA ASN A 161 15.24 -33.42 23.03
C ASN A 161 14.33 -32.24 22.58
N ALA A 162 14.78 -31.36 21.71
CA ALA A 162 13.95 -30.27 21.22
C ALA A 162 13.33 -30.65 19.87
N SER A 163 12.01 -30.63 19.79
CA SER A 163 11.23 -30.83 18.55
C SER A 163 11.51 -29.77 17.45
N ASP A 164 12.39 -28.83 17.75
CA ASP A 164 12.80 -27.72 16.88
C ASP A 164 14.33 -27.63 16.84
N CYS A 165 14.99 -28.71 16.35
CA CYS A 165 16.45 -28.79 16.19
C CYS A 165 16.93 -27.91 15.03
N GLY A 166 16.74 -26.59 15.12
CA GLY A 166 17.16 -25.63 14.10
C GLY A 166 17.98 -24.51 14.69
N TYR A 167 18.91 -23.96 13.91
CA TYR A 167 19.59 -22.70 14.23
C TYR A 167 18.64 -21.50 14.40
N ILE A 168 17.41 -21.62 13.89
CA ILE A 168 16.40 -20.56 13.81
C ILE A 168 15.14 -21.05 14.49
N ASP A 169 14.67 -20.34 15.49
CA ASP A 169 13.38 -20.59 16.13
C ASP A 169 12.21 -19.94 15.37
N SER A 170 10.99 -20.16 15.82
CA SER A 170 9.78 -19.60 15.20
C SER A 170 9.77 -18.06 15.17
N PHE A 171 10.23 -17.41 16.25
CA PHE A 171 10.37 -15.96 16.33
C PHE A 171 11.45 -15.45 15.39
N GLY A 172 12.61 -16.09 15.34
CA GLY A 172 13.69 -15.78 14.41
C GLY A 172 13.26 -15.87 12.95
N SER A 173 12.49 -16.90 12.59
CA SER A 173 11.92 -17.06 11.25
C SER A 173 10.94 -15.93 10.90
N GLN A 174 10.07 -15.55 11.84
CA GLN A 174 9.15 -14.43 11.69
C GLN A 174 9.90 -13.11 11.48
N CYS A 175 10.91 -12.82 12.30
CA CYS A 175 11.74 -11.62 12.16
C CYS A 175 12.52 -11.59 10.84
N LEU A 176 13.08 -12.73 10.40
CA LEU A 176 13.74 -12.84 9.09
C LEU A 176 12.79 -12.49 7.94
N SER A 177 11.54 -12.96 8.00
CA SER A 177 10.51 -12.60 7.01
C SER A 177 10.26 -11.09 6.97
N VAL A 178 10.14 -10.46 8.14
CA VAL A 178 9.97 -8.99 8.26
C VAL A 178 11.18 -8.24 7.72
N PHE A 179 12.40 -8.67 8.07
CA PHE A 179 13.63 -8.02 7.59
C PHE A 179 13.80 -8.12 6.08
N ARG A 180 13.46 -9.28 5.48
CA ARG A 180 13.44 -9.46 4.02
C ARG A 180 12.45 -8.50 3.35
N GLN A 181 11.29 -8.29 3.97
CA GLN A 181 10.27 -7.38 3.45
C GLN A 181 10.69 -5.91 3.56
N LEU A 182 11.37 -5.51 4.62
CA LEU A 182 11.96 -4.17 4.78
C LEU A 182 13.07 -3.88 3.76
N GLY A 183 13.65 -4.94 3.19
CA GLY A 183 14.83 -4.90 2.37
C GLY A 183 16.07 -5.04 3.25
N LEU A 184 16.68 -6.22 3.20
CA LEU A 184 17.90 -6.51 3.96
C LEU A 184 19.03 -5.56 3.54
N PRO A 185 19.64 -4.82 4.49
CA PRO A 185 20.93 -4.19 4.27
C PRO A 185 22.01 -5.27 4.10
N ASN A 186 23.27 -4.92 4.19
CA ASN A 186 24.32 -5.92 4.28
C ASN A 186 24.07 -6.83 5.48
N THR A 187 24.31 -8.13 5.28
CA THR A 187 24.12 -9.17 6.30
C THR A 187 25.40 -9.92 6.57
N ALA A 188 25.59 -10.31 7.82
CA ALA A 188 26.65 -11.22 8.25
C ALA A 188 26.07 -12.21 9.25
N VAL A 189 26.60 -13.42 9.30
CA VAL A 189 26.24 -14.42 10.31
C VAL A 189 27.42 -14.67 11.23
N PHE A 190 27.20 -14.52 12.53
CA PHE A 190 28.14 -14.88 13.57
C PHE A 190 27.79 -16.24 14.12
N LEU A 191 28.82 -17.08 14.23
CA LEU A 191 28.72 -18.40 14.84
C LEU A 191 29.41 -18.34 16.22
N ARG A 192 28.65 -18.67 17.25
CA ARG A 192 29.13 -18.77 18.63
C ARG A 192 29.15 -20.20 19.11
N ASP A 193 29.89 -20.40 20.21
CA ASP A 193 30.00 -21.69 20.90
C ASP A 193 30.68 -22.77 20.03
N LEU A 194 31.64 -22.35 19.22
CA LEU A 194 32.41 -23.23 18.38
C LEU A 194 33.49 -23.96 19.22
N PRO A 195 33.79 -25.25 18.94
CA PRO A 195 34.84 -25.97 19.63
C PRO A 195 36.22 -25.33 19.44
N SER A 196 37.08 -25.50 20.43
CA SER A 196 38.45 -24.98 20.39
C SER A 196 39.36 -25.69 19.35
N ASP A 197 38.98 -26.89 18.94
CA ASP A 197 39.71 -27.64 17.92
C ASP A 197 39.46 -27.09 16.52
N GLN A 198 40.55 -26.79 15.79
CA GLN A 198 40.53 -26.19 14.46
C GLN A 198 39.79 -27.04 13.40
N LYS A 199 39.84 -28.36 13.50
CA LYS A 199 39.16 -29.28 12.58
C LYS A 199 37.67 -29.24 12.82
N GLY A 200 37.23 -29.46 14.08
CA GLY A 200 35.83 -29.39 14.47
C GLY A 200 35.21 -28.00 14.18
N LYS A 201 35.96 -26.91 14.42
CA LYS A 201 35.55 -25.55 14.10
C LYS A 201 35.24 -25.37 12.62
N ASN A 202 36.12 -25.86 11.72
CA ASN A 202 35.93 -25.76 10.27
C ASN A 202 34.78 -26.67 9.77
N GLU A 203 34.59 -27.84 10.34
CA GLU A 203 33.52 -28.77 10.01
C GLU A 203 32.17 -28.20 10.41
N LEU A 204 32.02 -27.71 11.65
CA LEU A 204 30.80 -27.08 12.11
C LEU A 204 30.48 -25.80 11.34
N LYS A 205 31.50 -24.99 11.03
CA LYS A 205 31.29 -23.81 10.17
C LYS A 205 30.74 -24.19 8.79
N LYS A 206 31.25 -25.23 8.14
CA LYS A 206 30.76 -25.72 6.86
C LYS A 206 29.33 -26.27 6.98
N LEU A 207 29.03 -27.01 8.03
CA LEU A 207 27.71 -27.53 8.33
C LEU A 207 26.69 -26.37 8.51
N SER A 208 27.04 -25.39 9.37
CA SER A 208 26.20 -24.21 9.60
C SER A 208 25.95 -23.43 8.32
N MET A 209 27.00 -23.24 7.49
CA MET A 209 26.85 -22.61 6.18
C MET A 209 25.90 -23.36 5.26
N SER A 210 25.98 -24.70 5.24
CA SER A 210 25.08 -25.53 4.42
C SER A 210 23.63 -25.44 4.88
N ASN A 211 23.39 -25.49 6.19
CA ASN A 211 22.04 -25.48 6.76
C ASN A 211 21.37 -24.08 6.63
N LEU A 212 22.15 -23.02 6.76
CA LEU A 212 21.65 -21.64 6.71
C LEU A 212 21.70 -21.03 5.30
N ALA A 213 22.31 -21.71 4.30
CA ALA A 213 22.49 -21.16 2.95
C ALA A 213 21.16 -20.80 2.26
N GLY A 214 20.07 -21.51 2.55
CA GLY A 214 18.75 -21.22 1.99
C GLY A 214 18.06 -19.97 2.55
N GLU A 215 18.49 -19.54 3.75
CA GLU A 215 17.84 -18.45 4.48
C GLU A 215 18.51 -17.07 4.25
N PHE A 216 19.75 -17.05 3.80
CA PHE A 216 20.49 -15.81 3.61
C PHE A 216 20.92 -15.59 2.16
N PRO A 217 21.14 -14.31 1.74
CA PRO A 217 21.68 -14.01 0.41
C PRO A 217 23.02 -14.72 0.16
N GLU A 218 23.32 -15.08 -1.11
CA GLU A 218 24.59 -15.74 -1.49
C GLU A 218 25.85 -14.96 -1.09
N ASP A 219 25.75 -13.63 -1.01
CA ASP A 219 26.86 -12.75 -0.59
C ASP A 219 27.07 -12.72 0.93
N CYS A 220 26.21 -13.39 1.72
CA CYS A 220 26.30 -13.38 3.18
C CYS A 220 27.53 -14.16 3.65
N LYS A 221 28.33 -13.53 4.54
CA LYS A 221 29.55 -14.12 5.07
C LYS A 221 29.36 -14.61 6.50
N PHE A 222 29.93 -15.78 6.78
CA PHE A 222 29.89 -16.42 8.08
C PHE A 222 31.21 -16.23 8.81
N TYR A 223 31.14 -15.67 10.02
CA TYR A 223 32.28 -15.36 10.86
C TYR A 223 32.18 -16.09 12.20
N PRO A 224 33.25 -16.76 12.68
CA PRO A 224 33.32 -17.15 14.07
C PRO A 224 33.44 -15.91 14.94
N ALA A 225 32.84 -15.93 16.13
CA ALA A 225 32.76 -14.76 17.01
C ALA A 225 32.97 -15.10 18.49
N ASP A 226 33.79 -16.14 18.79
CA ASP A 226 34.07 -16.59 20.16
C ASP A 226 35.27 -15.86 20.79
N THR A 227 36.24 -15.47 19.96
CA THR A 227 37.48 -14.85 20.44
C THR A 227 37.63 -13.40 19.99
N LYS A 228 38.36 -12.59 20.78
CA LYS A 228 38.67 -11.18 20.44
C LYS A 228 39.34 -11.06 19.07
N ASP A 229 40.26 -11.96 18.75
CA ASP A 229 40.98 -11.97 17.47
C ASP A 229 40.05 -12.19 16.26
N GLU A 230 38.99 -12.95 16.44
CA GLU A 230 38.00 -13.18 15.40
C GLU A 230 37.13 -11.93 15.17
N LEU A 231 36.75 -11.25 16.26
CA LEU A 231 36.05 -9.97 16.19
C LEU A 231 36.93 -8.89 15.55
N HIS A 232 38.21 -8.82 15.85
CA HIS A 232 39.18 -7.95 15.17
C HIS A 232 39.24 -8.21 13.66
N LYS A 233 39.33 -9.47 13.25
CA LYS A 233 39.31 -9.87 11.83
C LYS A 233 38.02 -9.45 11.14
N PHE A 234 36.89 -9.63 11.81
CA PHE A 234 35.60 -9.19 11.29
C PHE A 234 35.62 -7.65 11.07
N LEU A 235 35.99 -6.87 12.05
CA LEU A 235 36.02 -5.40 11.97
C LEU A 235 36.95 -4.88 10.86
N TRP A 236 38.10 -5.51 10.65
CA TRP A 236 39.00 -5.21 9.54
C TRP A 236 38.33 -5.48 8.17
N LEU A 237 37.68 -6.61 8.03
CA LEU A 237 36.99 -6.96 6.80
C LEU A 237 35.73 -6.07 6.57
N PHE A 238 35.03 -5.74 7.63
CA PHE A 238 33.87 -4.85 7.60
C PHE A 238 34.24 -3.43 7.13
N LYS A 239 35.35 -2.88 7.62
CA LYS A 239 35.87 -1.58 7.18
C LYS A 239 36.08 -1.48 5.67
N GLU A 240 36.47 -2.56 5.03
CA GLU A 240 36.72 -2.61 3.58
C GLU A 240 35.46 -2.90 2.77
N GLN A 241 34.42 -3.41 3.40
CA GLN A 241 33.16 -3.79 2.73
C GLN A 241 32.38 -2.53 2.33
N ARG A 242 31.84 -2.55 1.13
CA ARG A 242 30.87 -1.53 0.71
C ARG A 242 29.52 -1.89 1.27
N LEU A 243 28.92 -0.98 2.05
CA LEU A 243 27.58 -1.16 2.60
C LEU A 243 26.53 -0.75 1.56
N THR A 244 25.52 -1.58 1.41
CA THR A 244 24.33 -1.30 0.61
C THR A 244 23.18 -0.97 1.55
N VAL A 245 22.57 0.18 1.33
CA VAL A 245 21.43 0.66 2.12
C VAL A 245 20.15 0.48 1.28
N PRO A 246 19.04 0.02 1.87
CA PRO A 246 17.77 -0.04 1.18
C PRO A 246 17.39 1.30 0.56
N HIS A 247 16.94 1.28 -0.69
CA HIS A 247 16.69 2.50 -1.46
C HIS A 247 15.68 3.44 -0.79
N TRP A 248 14.61 2.91 -0.21
CA TRP A 248 13.56 3.68 0.46
C TRP A 248 14.08 4.47 1.67
N ARG A 249 15.07 3.91 2.40
CA ARG A 249 15.71 4.55 3.57
C ARG A 249 16.60 5.71 3.14
N ASN A 250 17.34 5.53 2.06
CA ASN A 250 18.30 6.52 1.59
C ASN A 250 17.67 7.72 0.87
N GLN A 251 16.34 7.74 0.73
CA GLN A 251 15.65 8.84 0.02
C GLN A 251 15.35 10.05 0.90
N ARG A 252 15.27 9.89 2.22
CA ARG A 252 14.83 10.94 3.15
C ARG A 252 15.76 11.11 4.34
N PRO A 253 15.84 12.34 4.92
CA PRO A 253 16.57 12.55 6.15
C PRO A 253 15.89 11.84 7.30
N TYR A 254 16.66 11.22 8.17
CA TYR A 254 16.15 10.69 9.44
C TYR A 254 17.18 10.86 10.56
N LEU A 255 16.66 11.14 11.74
CA LEU A 255 17.40 11.19 12.98
C LEU A 255 17.20 9.87 13.73
N MET A 256 18.28 9.22 14.13
CA MET A 256 18.25 8.16 15.13
C MET A 256 18.59 8.78 16.49
N SER A 257 17.58 8.84 17.37
CA SER A 257 17.75 9.50 18.66
C SER A 257 18.51 8.60 19.64
N GLN A 258 19.45 9.20 20.36
CA GLN A 258 20.19 8.56 21.46
C GLN A 258 19.67 9.03 22.82
N LYS A 259 19.14 10.26 22.88
CA LYS A 259 18.61 10.86 24.08
C LYS A 259 17.28 11.56 23.78
N VAL A 260 16.33 11.43 24.70
CA VAL A 260 15.02 12.07 24.63
C VAL A 260 14.79 12.81 25.92
N ASP A 261 14.56 14.12 25.83
CA ASP A 261 14.21 14.99 26.94
C ASP A 261 12.86 15.66 26.65
N VAL A 262 12.19 16.13 27.68
CA VAL A 262 10.89 16.81 27.58
C VAL A 262 10.97 18.13 28.32
N VAL A 263 10.54 19.18 27.65
CA VAL A 263 10.37 20.51 28.26
C VAL A 263 8.88 20.80 28.33
N ALA A 264 8.38 21.05 29.53
CA ALA A 264 6.99 21.43 29.74
C ALA A 264 6.74 22.83 29.14
N ASP A 265 5.62 22.97 28.42
CA ASP A 265 5.14 24.26 27.94
C ASP A 265 4.26 24.89 29.01
N ASP A 266 4.71 25.99 29.62
CA ASP A 266 3.99 26.71 30.70
C ASP A 266 2.61 27.25 30.27
N LEU A 267 2.40 27.40 28.94
CA LEU A 267 1.17 28.00 28.38
C LEU A 267 0.09 27.00 28.00
N ASN A 268 0.42 25.74 27.77
CA ASN A 268 -0.52 24.71 27.29
C ASN A 268 -0.58 23.52 28.23
N SER A 269 -1.63 23.44 29.03
CA SER A 269 -1.94 22.24 29.85
C SER A 269 -2.15 21.01 28.94
N GLY A 270 -1.22 20.07 28.97
CA GLY A 270 -1.32 18.79 28.24
C GLY A 270 -0.46 18.64 26.99
N LYS A 271 0.28 19.68 26.56
CA LYS A 271 1.26 19.62 25.49
C LYS A 271 2.66 19.97 26.01
N CYS A 272 3.70 19.46 25.35
CA CYS A 272 5.08 19.72 25.71
C CYS A 272 5.95 19.80 24.46
N THR A 273 7.15 20.36 24.61
CA THR A 273 8.20 20.34 23.58
C THR A 273 9.09 19.13 23.82
N LEU A 274 9.14 18.25 22.80
CA LEU A 274 9.97 17.04 22.81
C LEU A 274 11.34 17.35 22.21
N LEU A 275 12.41 17.01 22.94
CA LEU A 275 13.80 17.15 22.50
C LEU A 275 14.37 15.80 22.09
N LEU A 276 14.67 15.64 20.82
CA LEU A 276 15.32 14.44 20.28
C LEU A 276 16.77 14.75 19.92
N THR A 277 17.72 14.12 20.61
CA THR A 277 19.15 14.32 20.37
C THR A 277 19.77 13.08 19.74
N GLY A 278 20.49 13.25 18.63
CA GLY A 278 21.12 12.13 17.92
C GLY A 278 21.79 12.53 16.61
N TYR A 279 22.17 11.55 15.80
CA TYR A 279 22.82 11.78 14.51
C TYR A 279 21.81 11.83 13.37
N LEU A 280 22.00 12.79 12.48
CA LEU A 280 21.23 12.92 11.25
C LEU A 280 21.83 12.04 10.15
N HIS A 281 21.03 11.16 9.57
CA HIS A 281 21.43 10.21 8.54
C HIS A 281 20.83 10.54 7.17
N ALA A 282 21.41 9.99 6.12
CA ALA A 282 21.04 10.00 4.72
C ALA A 282 21.09 11.38 4.05
N HIS A 283 20.22 12.30 4.38
CA HIS A 283 20.10 13.60 3.72
C HIS A 283 20.08 14.78 4.70
N SER A 284 20.19 16.00 4.15
CA SER A 284 20.00 17.23 4.91
C SER A 284 18.53 17.40 5.33
N LEU A 285 18.34 17.93 6.54
CA LEU A 285 17.02 18.24 7.10
C LEU A 285 16.86 19.77 7.18
N SER A 286 15.76 20.29 6.64
CA SER A 286 15.40 21.69 6.79
C SER A 286 14.57 21.91 8.06
N VAL A 287 14.80 23.04 8.73
CA VAL A 287 14.03 23.42 9.92
C VAL A 287 12.55 23.73 9.60
N ASN A 288 12.27 24.09 8.34
CA ASN A 288 10.93 24.42 7.85
C ASN A 288 10.09 23.17 7.48
N GLN A 289 10.73 22.00 7.46
CA GLN A 289 10.12 20.72 7.05
C GLN A 289 9.37 20.07 8.21
N LEU A 290 8.27 19.39 7.91
CA LEU A 290 7.58 18.55 8.89
C LEU A 290 8.37 17.28 9.19
N VAL A 291 8.24 16.78 10.40
CA VAL A 291 8.91 15.57 10.87
C VAL A 291 7.89 14.57 11.38
N HIS A 292 8.06 13.31 10.98
CA HIS A 292 7.34 12.17 11.52
C HIS A 292 8.18 11.49 12.60
N VAL A 293 7.61 11.36 13.79
CA VAL A 293 8.20 10.59 14.91
C VAL A 293 7.52 9.23 14.96
N SER A 294 8.31 8.15 14.85
CA SER A 294 7.77 6.78 14.88
C SER A 294 6.92 6.54 16.12
N GLY A 295 5.68 6.06 15.90
CA GLY A 295 4.72 5.79 16.97
C GLY A 295 3.97 7.00 17.54
N ALA A 296 4.43 8.23 17.31
CA ALA A 296 3.84 9.45 17.86
C ALA A 296 3.06 10.27 16.82
N GLY A 297 3.51 10.31 15.57
CA GLY A 297 2.83 11.04 14.50
C GLY A 297 3.66 12.11 13.81
N ASP A 298 2.99 13.04 13.15
CA ASP A 298 3.59 14.12 12.38
C ASP A 298 3.58 15.42 13.19
N PHE A 299 4.71 16.14 13.20
CA PHE A 299 4.91 17.35 14.00
C PHE A 299 5.68 18.43 13.24
N GLN A 300 5.60 19.68 13.74
CA GLN A 300 6.44 20.79 13.30
C GLN A 300 7.65 20.94 14.19
N LEU A 301 8.77 21.39 13.60
CA LEU A 301 9.95 21.76 14.35
C LEU A 301 9.83 23.19 14.91
N GLN A 302 10.27 23.40 16.15
CA GLN A 302 10.41 24.70 16.76
C GLN A 302 11.78 25.28 16.44
N LYS A 303 12.84 24.48 16.54
CA LYS A 303 14.21 24.82 16.14
C LYS A 303 15.07 23.58 15.99
N ILE A 304 16.23 23.72 15.34
CA ILE A 304 17.26 22.69 15.28
C ILE A 304 18.54 23.26 15.87
N GLU A 305 19.15 22.56 16.83
CA GLU A 305 20.44 22.89 17.39
C GLU A 305 21.50 21.90 16.88
N ILE A 306 22.59 22.40 16.35
CA ILE A 306 23.78 21.60 16.03
C ILE A 306 24.65 21.59 17.28
N LEU A 307 24.91 20.41 17.79
CA LEU A 307 25.69 20.18 19.00
C LEU A 307 27.09 19.73 18.65
N LYS A 308 28.03 19.93 19.58
CA LYS A 308 29.34 19.34 19.49
C LYS A 308 29.25 17.83 19.57
N ASP A 309 29.87 17.14 18.63
CA ASP A 309 29.80 15.68 18.54
C ASP A 309 30.60 15.03 19.68
N PRO A 310 29.97 14.25 20.57
CA PRO A 310 30.64 13.60 21.69
C PRO A 310 31.62 12.50 21.24
N ASN A 311 31.39 11.90 20.06
CA ASN A 311 32.18 10.79 19.55
C ASN A 311 33.00 11.17 18.30
N LEU A 312 33.75 12.27 18.37
CA LEU A 312 34.67 12.67 17.31
C LEU A 312 35.85 11.70 17.19
N LEU A 313 36.20 11.33 15.96
CA LEU A 313 37.46 10.62 15.67
C LEU A 313 38.63 11.56 15.91
N LYS A 314 39.32 11.41 17.04
CA LYS A 314 40.55 12.15 17.35
C LYS A 314 41.69 11.66 16.43
N LEU A 315 41.96 12.36 15.33
CA LEU A 315 43.04 12.04 14.38
C LEU A 315 44.39 12.50 14.84
N ARG A 316 44.51 13.36 15.87
CA ARG A 316 45.74 13.81 16.54
C ARG A 316 45.46 14.00 18.03
N LYS A 317 46.47 13.71 18.86
CA LYS A 317 46.45 14.02 20.28
C LYS A 317 46.47 15.55 20.45
N GLU A 318 45.31 16.14 20.60
CA GLU A 318 45.16 17.45 21.23
C GLU A 318 44.79 17.17 22.68
N SER A 319 45.72 17.67 23.53
CA SER A 319 45.68 17.52 24.96
C SER A 319 44.47 18.24 25.56
N ASP A 320 43.84 17.54 26.48
CA ASP A 320 43.11 18.02 27.64
C ASP A 320 42.22 19.28 27.47
N ALA A 321 40.96 19.05 27.16
CA ALA A 321 39.93 19.96 27.61
C ALA A 321 39.01 19.16 28.54
N MET A 322 38.86 19.66 29.75
CA MET A 322 38.09 19.13 30.86
C MET A 322 36.69 18.75 30.44
N ASP A 323 36.23 17.60 30.91
CA ASP A 323 34.84 17.16 30.90
C ASP A 323 33.96 18.21 31.59
N SER A 324 33.34 19.06 30.80
CA SER A 324 32.10 19.74 31.24
C SER A 324 30.93 18.99 30.60
N ASP A 325 30.04 18.52 31.44
CA ASP A 325 28.77 17.85 31.03
C ASP A 325 27.84 18.78 30.22
N ASP A 326 28.22 20.03 30.00
CA ASP A 326 27.47 21.00 29.22
C ASP A 326 27.65 20.73 27.70
N VAL A 327 26.58 20.27 27.08
CA VAL A 327 26.48 20.05 25.65
C VAL A 327 26.57 21.39 24.92
N GLU A 328 27.73 21.71 24.39
CA GLU A 328 28.04 22.98 23.73
C GLU A 328 27.25 23.07 22.41
N VAL A 329 26.36 24.07 22.30
CA VAL A 329 25.59 24.35 21.07
C VAL A 329 26.49 25.13 20.11
N VAL A 330 26.77 24.54 18.94
CA VAL A 330 27.61 25.16 17.91
C VAL A 330 26.80 26.17 17.09
N ARG A 331 25.56 25.79 16.70
CA ARG A 331 24.66 26.62 15.89
C ARG A 331 23.23 26.29 16.22
N SER A 332 22.36 27.31 16.31
CA SER A 332 20.91 27.18 16.40
C SER A 332 20.27 27.72 15.13
N MET A 333 19.20 27.05 14.67
CA MET A 333 18.43 27.42 13.49
C MET A 333 16.97 27.45 13.82
N ASP A 334 16.33 28.60 13.58
CA ASP A 334 14.91 28.80 13.81
C ASP A 334 14.14 28.75 12.48
N PRO A 335 12.90 28.26 12.48
CA PRO A 335 12.09 28.20 11.26
C PRO A 335 11.64 29.58 10.83
N ASP A 336 11.59 29.78 9.53
CA ASP A 336 10.95 30.97 8.94
C ASP A 336 9.42 30.74 8.87
N PHE A 337 8.68 31.60 9.56
CA PHE A 337 7.22 31.54 9.66
C PHE A 337 6.50 31.51 8.30
N MET A 338 7.09 32.14 7.26
CA MET A 338 6.50 32.22 5.93
C MET A 338 6.74 30.94 5.10
N THR A 339 7.80 30.22 5.36
CA THR A 339 8.22 29.03 4.57
C THR A 339 7.98 27.73 5.31
N GLN A 340 7.67 27.76 6.60
CA GLN A 340 7.40 26.57 7.40
C GLN A 340 6.12 25.88 6.91
N GLU A 341 6.20 24.56 6.63
CA GLU A 341 5.04 23.78 6.20
C GLU A 341 4.00 23.67 7.33
N PRO A 342 2.71 23.95 7.05
CA PRO A 342 1.66 23.80 8.06
C PRO A 342 1.35 22.33 8.33
N LEU A 343 1.13 22.00 9.61
CA LEU A 343 0.81 20.62 10.03
C LEU A 343 -0.58 20.18 9.54
N VAL A 344 -1.56 21.08 9.64
CA VAL A 344 -2.94 20.85 9.21
C VAL A 344 -3.21 21.69 7.98
N VAL A 345 -3.39 21.03 6.85
CA VAL A 345 -3.88 21.67 5.63
C VAL A 345 -5.34 21.29 5.50
N GLU A 346 -6.24 22.22 5.83
CA GLU A 346 -7.65 22.03 5.57
C GLU A 346 -7.87 22.12 4.05
N ASN A 347 -8.32 21.02 3.45
CA ASN A 347 -8.93 21.09 2.15
C ASN A 347 -10.27 21.79 2.35
N VAL A 348 -10.39 23.03 1.88
CA VAL A 348 -11.68 23.69 1.81
C VAL A 348 -12.54 22.86 0.88
N PRO A 349 -13.61 22.20 1.37
CA PRO A 349 -14.48 21.43 0.49
C PRO A 349 -15.06 22.40 -0.55
N ASP A 350 -15.00 21.99 -1.81
CA ASP A 350 -15.65 22.74 -2.89
C ASP A 350 -17.14 22.87 -2.53
N PRO A 351 -17.68 24.08 -2.36
CA PRO A 351 -19.09 24.27 -2.03
C PRO A 351 -20.02 23.65 -3.07
N LEU A 352 -19.56 23.48 -4.31
CA LEU A 352 -20.30 22.81 -5.39
C LEU A 352 -20.21 21.28 -5.34
N ALA A 353 -19.28 20.70 -4.60
CA ALA A 353 -19.22 19.25 -4.39
C ALA A 353 -20.44 18.72 -3.61
N GLY A 354 -21.16 19.57 -2.90
CA GLY A 354 -22.40 19.26 -2.21
C GLY A 354 -23.61 19.07 -3.13
N GLU A 355 -23.59 19.57 -4.35
CA GLU A 355 -24.70 19.43 -5.31
C GLU A 355 -24.87 17.99 -5.85
N GLN A 356 -23.85 17.15 -5.68
CA GLN A 356 -23.94 15.72 -6.04
C GLN A 356 -24.28 14.81 -4.85
N THR A 357 -24.58 15.37 -3.70
CA THR A 357 -25.02 14.57 -2.55
C THR A 357 -26.48 14.14 -2.76
N TRP A 358 -26.82 12.98 -2.21
CA TRP A 358 -28.17 12.46 -2.21
C TRP A 358 -29.15 13.51 -1.69
N PRO A 359 -30.32 13.66 -2.35
CA PRO A 359 -31.33 14.59 -1.86
C PRO A 359 -31.69 14.29 -0.40
N THR A 360 -31.86 15.32 0.37
CA THR A 360 -32.29 15.24 1.76
C THR A 360 -33.67 14.60 1.85
N GLU A 361 -34.03 14.05 3.03
CA GLU A 361 -35.38 13.47 3.21
C GLU A 361 -36.50 14.48 2.87
N ALA A 362 -36.28 15.76 3.09
CA ALA A 362 -37.21 16.83 2.73
C ALA A 362 -37.36 16.99 1.21
N GLU A 363 -36.25 16.98 0.47
CA GLU A 363 -36.23 17.02 -0.99
C GLU A 363 -36.85 15.76 -1.63
N MET A 364 -36.62 14.59 -1.03
CA MET A 364 -37.27 13.33 -1.44
C MET A 364 -38.78 13.37 -1.22
N ALA A 365 -39.23 13.93 -0.07
CA ALA A 365 -40.65 14.09 0.21
C ALA A 365 -41.32 15.13 -0.72
N GLU A 366 -40.59 16.17 -1.10
CA GLU A 366 -41.06 17.16 -2.07
C GLU A 366 -41.11 16.61 -3.49
N ALA A 367 -40.11 15.85 -3.91
CA ALA A 367 -40.10 15.12 -5.18
C ALA A 367 -41.25 14.11 -5.25
N ASP A 368 -41.54 13.38 -4.17
CA ASP A 368 -42.69 12.46 -4.09
C ASP A 368 -44.06 13.19 -4.16
N ARG A 369 -44.17 14.41 -3.56
CA ARG A 369 -45.35 15.27 -3.68
C ARG A 369 -45.51 15.76 -5.11
N ASN A 370 -44.46 16.22 -5.75
CA ASN A 370 -44.45 16.69 -7.13
C ASN A 370 -44.76 15.55 -8.11
N GLN A 371 -44.28 14.34 -7.84
CA GLN A 371 -44.58 13.16 -8.64
C GLN A 371 -46.05 12.73 -8.49
N LYS A 372 -46.61 12.83 -7.28
CA LYS A 372 -48.05 12.61 -7.04
C LYS A 372 -48.92 13.65 -7.76
N GLN A 373 -48.52 14.93 -7.75
CA GLN A 373 -49.25 15.98 -8.50
C GLN A 373 -49.14 15.81 -10.03
N LYS A 374 -47.98 15.39 -10.55
CA LYS A 374 -47.81 15.07 -11.98
C LYS A 374 -48.62 13.82 -12.41
N ARG A 375 -48.85 12.85 -11.51
CA ARG A 375 -49.71 11.68 -11.79
C ARG A 375 -51.19 12.05 -11.88
N LEU A 376 -51.63 13.15 -11.30
CA LEU A 376 -53.04 13.60 -11.39
C LEU A 376 -53.35 14.30 -12.73
N LYS A 377 -52.36 14.77 -13.50
CA LYS A 377 -52.56 15.23 -14.87
C LYS A 377 -52.39 14.05 -15.83
N LYS A 378 -53.49 13.39 -16.18
CA LYS A 378 -53.50 12.31 -17.18
C LYS A 378 -52.99 12.84 -18.52
N ARG A 379 -51.76 12.46 -18.89
CA ARG A 379 -51.21 12.68 -20.22
C ARG A 379 -51.79 11.67 -21.19
N ILE A 380 -52.26 12.15 -22.35
CA ILE A 380 -52.70 11.29 -23.46
C ILE A 380 -51.44 10.90 -24.24
N LEU A 381 -50.91 9.72 -23.95
CA LEU A 381 -49.77 9.16 -24.65
C LEU A 381 -50.21 8.36 -25.89
N PRO A 382 -49.41 8.36 -26.99
CA PRO A 382 -49.69 7.53 -28.15
C PRO A 382 -49.83 6.03 -27.76
N ARG A 383 -50.78 5.32 -28.36
CA ARG A 383 -50.98 3.91 -28.09
C ARG A 383 -49.74 3.09 -28.44
N GLY A 384 -49.18 2.40 -27.45
CA GLY A 384 -48.01 1.53 -27.61
C GLY A 384 -46.73 2.05 -26.95
N THR A 385 -46.76 3.25 -26.36
CA THR A 385 -45.58 3.81 -25.64
C THR A 385 -45.44 3.13 -24.27
N SER A 386 -44.26 2.56 -23.96
CA SER A 386 -43.98 2.03 -22.62
C SER A 386 -43.76 3.16 -21.61
N GLU A 387 -44.03 2.91 -20.31
CA GLU A 387 -43.75 3.91 -19.25
C GLU A 387 -42.30 4.45 -19.26
N TYR A 388 -41.37 3.61 -19.68
CA TYR A 388 -39.95 3.99 -19.84
C TYR A 388 -39.76 4.97 -21.02
N GLN A 389 -40.41 4.76 -22.14
CA GLN A 389 -40.36 5.71 -23.27
C GLN A 389 -41.12 7.00 -22.98
N ALA A 390 -42.18 6.93 -22.17
CA ALA A 390 -42.93 8.11 -21.74
C ALA A 390 -42.11 9.06 -20.86
N ALA A 391 -41.13 8.55 -20.11
CA ALA A 391 -40.24 9.35 -19.28
C ALA A 391 -39.19 10.16 -20.09
N TRP A 392 -38.97 9.78 -21.35
CA TRP A 392 -38.01 10.43 -22.25
C TRP A 392 -38.67 11.41 -23.25
N ILE A 393 -39.99 11.49 -23.26
CA ILE A 393 -40.71 12.47 -24.11
C ILE A 393 -40.71 13.80 -23.35
N VAL A 394 -39.80 14.68 -23.71
CA VAL A 394 -39.73 16.05 -23.20
C VAL A 394 -40.71 16.89 -23.97
N ASP A 395 -41.60 17.65 -23.31
CA ASP A 395 -42.50 18.59 -23.96
C ASP A 395 -41.68 19.76 -24.54
N GLU A 396 -41.69 19.93 -25.86
CA GLU A 396 -41.02 21.00 -26.61
C GLU A 396 -41.67 22.39 -26.43
N THR A 397 -42.44 22.63 -25.37
CA THR A 397 -43.26 23.87 -25.27
C THR A 397 -42.70 24.89 -24.26
N ASP A 398 -41.55 24.71 -23.65
CA ASP A 398 -40.98 25.75 -22.77
C ASP A 398 -39.46 25.89 -22.95
N ASP A 399 -39.01 26.27 -24.16
CA ASP A 399 -37.71 26.92 -24.30
C ASP A 399 -37.65 27.68 -25.65
N GLU A 400 -38.20 28.92 -25.66
CA GLU A 400 -37.73 29.93 -26.57
C GLU A 400 -36.52 30.63 -25.96
N GLY A 401 -35.34 30.32 -26.45
CA GLY A 401 -34.18 31.17 -26.21
C GLY A 401 -32.82 30.49 -26.06
N SER A 402 -32.21 30.16 -27.11
CA SER A 402 -30.87 30.56 -27.51
C SER A 402 -30.25 29.60 -28.52
N ALA A 403 -30.18 30.09 -29.71
CA ALA A 403 -29.48 29.47 -30.84
C ALA A 403 -27.97 29.67 -30.73
N SER A 404 -27.25 28.70 -31.23
CA SER A 404 -25.97 28.81 -31.97
C SER A 404 -25.21 27.47 -31.75
N GLY A 405 -25.01 26.59 -32.68
CA GLY A 405 -24.46 26.71 -33.99
C GLY A 405 -23.33 25.74 -34.14
N SER A 406 -23.37 25.00 -35.27
CA SER A 406 -22.22 24.41 -35.97
C SER A 406 -21.90 22.93 -35.67
N ASP A 407 -22.41 22.00 -36.53
CA ASP A 407 -21.68 21.34 -37.65
C ASP A 407 -20.45 20.54 -37.26
N THR A 408 -20.50 19.23 -37.50
CA THR A 408 -20.10 18.45 -38.69
C THR A 408 -20.22 16.97 -38.35
N ASP A 409 -21.07 16.25 -38.98
CA ASP A 409 -20.94 15.30 -40.08
C ASP A 409 -19.62 14.53 -40.09
N ASP A 410 -19.69 13.25 -39.80
CA ASP A 410 -19.11 12.24 -40.69
C ASP A 410 -19.73 10.86 -40.43
N GLY A 411 -20.48 10.43 -41.40
CA GLY A 411 -21.10 9.14 -41.45
C GLY A 411 -20.08 8.04 -41.80
N MET A 412 -20.21 6.91 -41.15
CA MET A 412 -19.67 5.66 -41.66
C MET A 412 -20.73 4.57 -41.61
N VAL A 413 -21.31 4.39 -42.77
CA VAL A 413 -22.10 3.25 -43.15
C VAL A 413 -21.21 2.01 -43.16
N LEU A 414 -21.57 0.98 -42.44
CA LEU A 414 -21.11 -0.37 -42.70
C LEU A 414 -22.31 -1.29 -42.82
N ASP A 415 -22.38 -1.71 -44.02
CA ASP A 415 -23.16 -2.63 -44.76
C ASP A 415 -23.51 -3.94 -44.04
N GLY A 416 -24.68 -4.44 -44.39
CA GLY A 416 -25.38 -5.52 -43.80
C GLY A 416 -24.82 -6.90 -44.03
N THR A 417 -25.28 -7.77 -43.19
CA THR A 417 -25.56 -9.15 -43.53
C THR A 417 -26.91 -9.56 -42.92
N GLU A 418 -27.85 -9.73 -43.79
CA GLU A 418 -29.13 -10.32 -43.50
C GLU A 418 -28.95 -11.78 -43.08
N GLY A 419 -29.28 -12.09 -41.85
CA GLY A 419 -29.50 -13.43 -41.34
C GLY A 419 -30.98 -13.61 -41.05
N TYR A 420 -31.69 -14.22 -41.96
CA TYR A 420 -33.06 -14.67 -41.79
C TYR A 420 -33.15 -15.62 -40.61
N PHE A 421 -33.71 -15.18 -39.48
CA PHE A 421 -34.30 -16.08 -38.49
C PHE A 421 -35.81 -15.99 -38.54
N ARG A 422 -36.34 -17.02 -39.15
CA ARG A 422 -37.73 -17.37 -39.22
C ARG A 422 -38.28 -17.57 -37.82
N GLY A 423 -39.16 -16.68 -37.37
CA GLY A 423 -39.85 -16.80 -36.09
C GLY A 423 -40.73 -18.06 -36.06
N PRO A 424 -40.79 -18.77 -34.95
CA PRO A 424 -41.80 -19.77 -34.74
C PRO A 424 -43.12 -19.09 -34.43
N LYS A 425 -44.15 -19.60 -35.11
CA LYS A 425 -45.54 -19.26 -34.96
C LYS A 425 -45.96 -19.25 -33.48
N GLU A 426 -46.76 -18.25 -33.16
CA GLU A 426 -47.58 -18.20 -31.97
C GLU A 426 -48.45 -19.47 -31.89
N THR A 427 -48.15 -20.31 -30.93
CA THR A 427 -49.03 -21.34 -30.45
C THR A 427 -49.64 -20.87 -29.15
N GLU A 428 -50.87 -20.65 -29.24
CA GLU A 428 -51.96 -20.48 -28.29
C GLU A 428 -51.61 -20.52 -26.80
N ASN A 429 -52.12 -19.49 -26.13
CA ASN A 429 -52.34 -19.35 -24.71
C ASN A 429 -52.96 -20.63 -24.14
N SER A 430 -52.22 -21.38 -23.39
CA SER A 430 -52.82 -22.12 -22.30
C SER A 430 -52.82 -21.19 -21.09
N ASP A 431 -53.96 -20.64 -20.82
CA ASP A 431 -54.27 -19.92 -19.60
C ASP A 431 -53.86 -20.81 -18.43
N ILE A 432 -52.92 -20.33 -17.65
CA ILE A 432 -52.69 -20.84 -16.31
C ILE A 432 -53.83 -20.20 -15.52
N ASP A 433 -54.86 -20.98 -15.23
CA ASP A 433 -55.94 -20.60 -14.33
C ASP A 433 -55.31 -20.04 -13.06
N ASP A 434 -55.60 -18.77 -12.77
CA ASP A 434 -55.33 -18.08 -11.53
C ASP A 434 -56.16 -18.75 -10.42
N ASP A 435 -55.66 -19.86 -9.86
CA ASP A 435 -56.14 -20.36 -8.60
C ASP A 435 -55.58 -19.51 -7.48
N ASP A 436 -56.31 -18.46 -7.10
CA ASP A 436 -56.08 -17.50 -6.01
C ASP A 436 -56.16 -18.13 -4.61
N GLN A 437 -55.77 -19.39 -4.42
CA GLN A 437 -55.88 -20.07 -3.11
C GLN A 437 -54.71 -19.85 -2.15
N ASP A 438 -53.70 -19.13 -2.54
CA ASP A 438 -52.47 -18.98 -1.71
C ASP A 438 -52.27 -17.59 -1.06
N ASP A 439 -53.27 -16.69 -1.15
CA ASP A 439 -53.10 -15.30 -0.71
C ASP A 439 -53.27 -15.06 0.81
N ASN A 440 -53.50 -16.10 1.62
CA ASN A 440 -53.77 -15.98 3.05
C ASN A 440 -52.66 -16.53 3.99
N LEU A 441 -51.44 -16.69 3.49
CA LEU A 441 -50.33 -17.11 4.37
C LEU A 441 -49.99 -16.02 5.39
N THR A 442 -50.04 -16.38 6.68
CA THR A 442 -49.61 -15.47 7.75
C THR A 442 -48.09 -15.26 7.70
N ARG A 443 -47.63 -14.13 8.21
CA ARG A 443 -46.22 -13.78 8.27
C ARG A 443 -45.37 -14.89 8.92
N GLU A 444 -45.86 -15.51 9.96
CA GLU A 444 -45.18 -16.60 10.67
C GLU A 444 -45.02 -17.85 9.79
N GLN A 445 -46.02 -18.20 8.99
CA GLN A 445 -45.96 -19.32 8.05
C GLN A 445 -44.94 -19.05 6.92
N ILE A 446 -44.83 -17.81 6.44
CA ILE A 446 -43.84 -17.41 5.45
C ILE A 446 -42.43 -17.52 6.06
N GLU A 447 -42.23 -17.10 7.30
CA GLU A 447 -40.93 -17.20 8.00
C GLU A 447 -40.53 -18.66 8.25
N GLU A 448 -41.51 -19.54 8.59
CA GLU A 448 -41.26 -20.98 8.75
C GLU A 448 -40.92 -21.67 7.45
N GLU A 449 -41.61 -21.35 6.34
CA GLU A 449 -41.26 -21.90 5.03
C GLU A 449 -39.90 -21.44 4.56
N ILE A 450 -39.56 -20.17 4.71
CA ILE A 450 -38.22 -19.63 4.43
C ILE A 450 -37.15 -20.38 5.25
N LYS A 451 -37.43 -20.62 6.55
CA LYS A 451 -36.53 -21.35 7.42
C LYS A 451 -36.36 -22.82 7.01
N LYS A 452 -37.43 -23.50 6.59
CA LYS A 452 -37.38 -24.88 6.06
C LYS A 452 -36.59 -24.96 4.76
N ILE A 453 -36.82 -24.02 3.82
CA ILE A 453 -36.09 -23.97 2.56
C ILE A 453 -34.61 -23.70 2.80
N LYS A 454 -34.29 -22.81 3.72
CA LYS A 454 -32.87 -22.51 4.10
C LYS A 454 -32.21 -23.71 4.78
N ALA A 455 -32.91 -24.44 5.64
CA ALA A 455 -32.39 -25.66 6.25
C ALA A 455 -32.09 -26.75 5.22
N ALA A 456 -32.94 -26.87 4.17
CA ALA A 456 -32.71 -27.78 3.07
C ALA A 456 -31.51 -27.39 2.17
N HIS A 457 -31.15 -26.10 2.16
CA HIS A 457 -30.02 -25.56 1.41
C HIS A 457 -28.83 -25.20 2.30
N ALA A 458 -28.82 -25.55 3.59
CA ALA A 458 -27.77 -25.23 4.55
C ALA A 458 -26.40 -25.90 4.24
N GLU A 459 -26.36 -26.86 3.33
CA GLU A 459 -25.12 -27.43 2.80
C GLU A 459 -24.38 -26.48 1.83
N ASP A 460 -25.00 -25.37 1.43
CA ASP A 460 -24.40 -24.38 0.53
C ASP A 460 -23.63 -23.28 1.29
N GLU A 461 -22.73 -23.61 2.23
CA GLU A 461 -21.76 -22.67 2.80
C GLU A 461 -20.80 -22.05 1.74
N GLU A 462 -20.85 -22.50 0.49
CA GLU A 462 -20.05 -22.03 -0.65
C GLU A 462 -20.41 -20.61 -1.14
N PHE A 463 -21.53 -20.01 -0.73
CA PHE A 463 -22.02 -18.74 -1.28
C PHE A 463 -22.09 -17.59 -0.26
N PRO A 464 -20.95 -17.08 0.22
CA PRO A 464 -20.93 -16.04 1.27
C PRO A 464 -21.50 -14.68 0.83
N ASP A 465 -21.72 -14.45 -0.46
CA ASP A 465 -22.27 -13.21 -1.00
C ASP A 465 -23.81 -13.18 -0.96
N GLU A 466 -24.49 -14.28 -0.64
CA GLU A 466 -25.95 -14.36 -0.55
C GLU A 466 -26.47 -13.56 0.65
N VAL A 467 -27.50 -12.76 0.39
CA VAL A 467 -28.12 -11.88 1.37
C VAL A 467 -29.63 -12.00 1.28
N ASP A 468 -30.23 -12.27 2.42
CA ASP A 468 -31.68 -12.33 2.52
C ASP A 468 -32.34 -10.96 2.52
N THR A 469 -33.54 -10.89 1.97
CA THR A 469 -34.43 -9.74 2.07
C THR A 469 -35.33 -9.90 3.31
N PRO A 470 -35.23 -9.02 4.34
CA PRO A 470 -36.12 -9.09 5.49
C PRO A 470 -37.54 -8.67 5.12
N LEU A 471 -38.52 -9.23 5.81
CA LEU A 471 -39.94 -8.91 5.63
C LEU A 471 -40.29 -7.49 6.07
N ASP A 472 -39.57 -6.94 7.06
CA ASP A 472 -39.87 -5.65 7.72
C ASP A 472 -39.51 -4.44 6.86
N ILE A 473 -38.46 -4.55 6.07
CA ILE A 473 -37.91 -3.43 5.29
C ILE A 473 -38.06 -3.71 3.81
N PRO A 474 -38.77 -2.87 3.05
CA PRO A 474 -38.87 -3.04 1.58
C PRO A 474 -37.47 -3.11 0.94
N ALA A 475 -37.26 -4.10 0.04
CA ALA A 475 -36.01 -4.35 -0.61
C ALA A 475 -35.49 -3.11 -1.38
N ARG A 476 -36.38 -2.34 -2.00
CA ARG A 476 -36.07 -1.07 -2.68
C ARG A 476 -35.43 -0.03 -1.77
N LYS A 477 -35.85 0.04 -0.48
CA LYS A 477 -35.22 0.95 0.51
C LYS A 477 -33.88 0.43 0.99
N ARG A 478 -33.80 -0.86 1.35
CA ARG A 478 -32.57 -1.49 1.83
C ARG A 478 -31.46 -1.47 0.78
N PHE A 479 -31.79 -1.72 -0.48
CA PHE A 479 -30.82 -1.83 -1.56
C PHE A 479 -30.81 -0.62 -2.51
N THR A 480 -31.25 0.55 -2.07
CA THR A 480 -31.31 1.79 -2.87
C THR A 480 -29.96 2.13 -3.53
N LYS A 481 -28.86 1.95 -2.79
CA LYS A 481 -27.48 2.21 -3.27
C LYS A 481 -26.91 1.10 -4.16
N PHE A 482 -27.68 0.02 -4.39
CA PHE A 482 -27.25 -1.09 -5.23
C PHE A 482 -27.88 -1.01 -6.61
N ARG A 483 -27.13 -1.39 -7.62
CA ARG A 483 -27.63 -1.51 -9.00
C ARG A 483 -27.19 -2.81 -9.66
N GLY A 484 -27.96 -3.29 -10.61
CA GLY A 484 -27.61 -4.43 -11.45
C GLY A 484 -26.66 -4.01 -12.56
N LEU A 485 -25.69 -4.86 -12.86
CA LEU A 485 -24.79 -4.71 -14.01
C LEU A 485 -25.04 -5.84 -15.00
N LYS A 486 -25.15 -5.53 -16.29
CA LYS A 486 -25.24 -6.56 -17.34
C LYS A 486 -23.92 -7.35 -17.43
N SER A 487 -22.79 -6.68 -17.31
CA SER A 487 -21.49 -7.29 -17.26
C SER A 487 -20.60 -6.50 -16.32
N PHE A 488 -19.92 -7.18 -15.40
CA PHE A 488 -18.99 -6.55 -14.47
C PHE A 488 -17.84 -5.85 -15.20
N ARG A 489 -17.38 -6.43 -16.31
CA ARG A 489 -16.24 -5.91 -17.07
C ARG A 489 -16.60 -4.70 -17.94
N THR A 490 -17.69 -4.78 -18.70
CA THR A 490 -18.01 -3.81 -19.77
C THR A 490 -18.95 -2.70 -19.35
N SER A 491 -19.78 -2.89 -18.31
CA SER A 491 -20.70 -1.84 -17.86
C SER A 491 -19.91 -0.67 -17.27
N SER A 492 -20.27 0.56 -17.64
CA SER A 492 -19.63 1.78 -17.09
C SER A 492 -20.03 2.02 -15.62
N TRP A 493 -19.13 2.60 -14.86
CA TRP A 493 -19.38 3.09 -13.52
C TRP A 493 -18.64 4.42 -13.34
N ASP A 494 -19.34 5.47 -12.95
CA ASP A 494 -18.72 6.76 -12.72
C ASP A 494 -17.92 6.76 -11.39
N PRO A 495 -16.61 7.04 -11.42
CA PRO A 495 -15.80 7.10 -10.20
C PRO A 495 -16.18 8.23 -9.24
N LYS A 496 -16.90 9.25 -9.69
CA LYS A 496 -17.31 10.39 -8.87
C LYS A 496 -18.73 10.29 -8.32
N GLU A 497 -19.47 9.23 -8.68
CA GLU A 497 -20.83 9.02 -8.25
C GLU A 497 -20.90 8.51 -6.80
N SER A 498 -21.82 9.08 -6.01
CA SER A 498 -22.14 8.63 -4.63
C SER A 498 -20.92 8.57 -3.70
N LEU A 499 -20.08 9.58 -3.74
CA LEU A 499 -18.92 9.69 -2.86
C LEU A 499 -19.34 9.87 -1.39
N PRO A 500 -18.65 9.23 -0.44
CA PRO A 500 -18.88 9.47 0.98
C PRO A 500 -18.32 10.84 1.41
N PRO A 501 -18.81 11.43 2.51
CA PRO A 501 -18.39 12.76 2.97
C PRO A 501 -16.88 12.85 3.26
N GLU A 502 -16.23 11.74 3.57
CA GLU A 502 -14.78 11.67 3.80
C GLU A 502 -13.96 12.05 2.56
N TYR A 503 -14.53 11.90 1.35
CA TYR A 503 -13.86 12.30 0.11
C TYR A 503 -13.64 13.80 -0.01
N ALA A 504 -14.40 14.63 0.71
CA ALA A 504 -14.15 16.06 0.80
C ALA A 504 -12.85 16.41 1.56
N ARG A 505 -12.36 15.48 2.38
CA ARG A 505 -11.16 15.66 3.21
C ARG A 505 -9.89 15.08 2.59
N ILE A 506 -9.98 14.38 1.46
CA ILE A 506 -8.83 13.77 0.81
C ILE A 506 -8.23 14.69 -0.24
N PHE A 507 -6.92 14.54 -0.44
CA PHE A 507 -6.19 15.22 -1.50
C PHE A 507 -6.10 14.30 -2.74
N ALA A 508 -6.52 14.81 -3.89
CA ALA A 508 -6.42 14.12 -5.17
C ALA A 508 -5.31 14.76 -6.03
N PHE A 509 -4.54 13.91 -6.70
CA PHE A 509 -3.51 14.36 -7.64
C PHE A 509 -4.06 14.31 -9.07
N ASP A 510 -3.84 15.35 -9.86
CA ASP A 510 -4.11 15.29 -11.30
C ASP A 510 -3.22 14.25 -11.99
N ASN A 511 -1.94 14.21 -11.61
CA ASN A 511 -1.00 13.21 -12.10
C ASN A 511 0.03 12.85 -11.02
N PHE A 512 -0.24 11.78 -10.29
CA PHE A 512 0.60 11.32 -9.19
C PHE A 512 2.06 11.06 -9.60
N ALA A 513 2.28 10.39 -10.73
CA ALA A 513 3.63 10.05 -11.17
C ALA A 513 4.48 11.28 -11.54
N LYS A 514 3.86 12.32 -12.10
CA LYS A 514 4.52 13.60 -12.41
C LYS A 514 4.86 14.36 -11.12
N THR A 515 3.90 14.42 -10.20
CA THR A 515 4.09 15.09 -8.90
C THR A 515 5.17 14.41 -8.08
N GLN A 516 5.20 13.08 -8.02
CA GLN A 516 6.25 12.32 -7.34
C GLN A 516 7.65 12.68 -7.88
N LYS A 517 7.83 12.71 -9.19
CA LYS A 517 9.11 13.09 -9.80
C LYS A 517 9.51 14.52 -9.46
N HIS A 518 8.54 15.43 -9.44
CA HIS A 518 8.79 16.82 -9.09
C HIS A 518 9.19 17.01 -7.62
N VAL A 519 8.50 16.31 -6.70
CA VAL A 519 8.81 16.35 -5.26
C VAL A 519 10.23 15.82 -4.99
N PHE A 520 10.61 14.71 -5.61
CA PHE A 520 11.97 14.17 -5.46
C PHE A 520 13.03 15.08 -6.11
N ALA A 521 12.76 15.70 -7.27
CA ALA A 521 13.68 16.64 -7.90
C ALA A 521 13.89 17.87 -7.00
N LYS A 522 12.82 18.49 -6.51
CA LYS A 522 12.88 19.62 -5.57
C LYS A 522 13.68 19.29 -4.30
N PHE A 523 13.50 18.09 -3.76
CA PHE A 523 14.25 17.65 -2.59
C PHE A 523 15.75 17.48 -2.88
N LEU A 524 16.13 16.97 -4.06
CA LEU A 524 17.52 16.85 -4.48
C LEU A 524 18.16 18.21 -4.77
N ASP A 525 17.40 19.14 -5.32
CA ASP A 525 17.87 20.51 -5.58
C ASP A 525 18.15 21.26 -4.26
N MET A 526 17.33 21.09 -3.22
CA MET A 526 17.59 21.62 -1.87
C MET A 526 18.92 21.13 -1.28
N LYS A 527 19.39 19.94 -1.67
CA LYS A 527 20.70 19.40 -1.25
C LYS A 527 21.87 20.13 -1.94
N GLN A 528 21.70 20.62 -3.17
CA GLN A 528 22.76 21.29 -3.93
C GLN A 528 22.90 22.76 -3.52
N GLU A 529 21.81 23.39 -3.16
CA GLU A 529 21.80 24.73 -2.59
C GLU A 529 22.17 24.61 -1.10
N ASN A 530 23.39 24.99 -0.72
CA ASN A 530 23.80 25.14 0.68
C ASN A 530 22.96 26.27 1.32
N ARG A 531 21.70 25.96 1.64
CA ARG A 531 20.82 26.91 2.31
C ARG A 531 21.18 26.97 3.80
N ASP A 532 21.15 28.15 4.34
CA ASP A 532 21.38 28.39 5.78
C ASP A 532 20.33 27.68 6.67
N ASP A 533 19.19 27.30 6.09
CA ASP A 533 18.06 26.64 6.75
C ASP A 533 18.19 25.10 6.85
N CYS A 534 19.25 24.51 6.31
CA CYS A 534 19.41 23.06 6.24
C CYS A 534 20.61 22.55 7.03
N VAL A 535 20.39 21.49 7.80
CA VAL A 535 21.46 20.75 8.49
C VAL A 535 21.93 19.60 7.62
N PRO A 536 23.21 19.48 7.29
CA PRO A 536 23.74 18.37 6.50
C PRO A 536 23.70 17.06 7.29
N ALA A 537 23.61 15.92 6.57
CA ALA A 537 23.74 14.60 7.17
C ALA A 537 25.10 14.42 7.85
N GLY A 538 25.14 13.64 8.93
CA GLY A 538 26.34 13.33 9.70
C GLY A 538 26.55 14.20 10.94
N GLN A 539 25.80 15.27 11.09
CA GLN A 539 25.86 16.15 12.25
C GLN A 539 25.14 15.55 13.46
N TYR A 540 25.63 15.87 14.64
CA TYR A 540 24.98 15.58 15.91
C TYR A 540 24.06 16.74 16.25
N VAL A 541 22.75 16.49 16.34
CA VAL A 541 21.74 17.53 16.42
C VAL A 541 20.71 17.25 17.50
N ARG A 542 20.10 18.34 17.99
CA ARG A 542 18.92 18.31 18.86
C ARG A 542 17.76 18.93 18.12
N LEU A 543 16.71 18.13 17.90
CA LEU A 543 15.45 18.59 17.32
C LEU A 543 14.50 19.01 18.44
N HIS A 544 13.97 20.21 18.37
CA HIS A 544 12.92 20.72 19.25
C HIS A 544 11.59 20.56 18.51
N ILE A 545 10.75 19.63 18.95
CA ILE A 545 9.47 19.29 18.34
C ILE A 545 8.37 19.87 19.20
N LYS A 546 7.55 20.76 18.63
CA LYS A 546 6.51 21.47 19.37
C LYS A 546 5.19 20.68 19.42
N GLU A 547 4.39 20.99 20.44
CA GLU A 547 3.00 20.52 20.59
C GLU A 547 2.83 19.01 20.68
N VAL A 548 3.79 18.29 21.25
CA VAL A 548 3.64 16.84 21.48
C VAL A 548 2.76 16.62 22.72
N PRO A 549 1.77 15.70 22.67
CA PRO A 549 0.99 15.34 23.84
C PRO A 549 1.87 14.78 24.96
N THR A 550 1.70 15.26 26.19
CA THR A 550 2.51 14.86 27.35
C THR A 550 2.55 13.36 27.60
N PRO A 551 1.42 12.59 27.50
CA PRO A 551 1.46 11.14 27.69
C PRO A 551 2.29 10.42 26.61
N VAL A 552 2.27 10.91 25.38
CA VAL A 552 3.10 10.37 24.29
C VAL A 552 4.59 10.64 24.54
N ALA A 553 4.94 11.86 24.93
CA ALA A 553 6.32 12.24 25.24
C ALA A 553 6.88 11.41 26.41
N SER A 554 6.12 11.20 27.47
CA SER A 554 6.53 10.37 28.62
C SER A 554 6.82 8.92 28.22
N LYS A 555 5.97 8.34 27.37
CA LYS A 555 6.19 6.97 26.84
C LYS A 555 7.43 6.89 25.95
N LEU A 556 7.67 7.89 25.09
CA LEU A 556 8.88 7.94 24.28
C LEU A 556 10.16 8.02 25.13
N CYS A 557 10.15 8.75 26.25
CA CYS A 557 11.26 8.78 27.20
C CYS A 557 11.55 7.40 27.85
N LEU A 558 10.54 6.56 28.01
CA LEU A 558 10.75 5.20 28.50
C LEU A 558 11.26 4.29 27.39
N LEU A 559 10.71 4.39 26.18
CA LEU A 559 11.04 3.56 25.04
C LEU A 559 12.48 3.77 24.54
N VAL A 560 13.03 4.97 24.64
CA VAL A 560 14.41 5.26 24.15
C VAL A 560 15.46 4.41 24.83
N LYS A 561 15.21 3.89 26.04
CA LYS A 561 16.12 3.01 26.77
C LYS A 561 16.28 1.64 26.11
N THR A 562 15.25 1.18 25.40
CA THR A 562 15.21 -0.14 24.75
C THR A 562 15.33 -0.05 23.24
N VAL A 563 14.70 0.97 22.62
CA VAL A 563 14.60 1.11 21.17
C VAL A 563 14.97 2.54 20.76
N PRO A 564 15.78 2.73 19.71
CA PRO A 564 16.04 4.07 19.20
C PRO A 564 14.78 4.68 18.61
N ILE A 565 14.43 5.90 19.03
CA ILE A 565 13.32 6.64 18.45
C ILE A 565 13.78 7.29 17.15
N ILE A 566 13.00 7.09 16.08
CA ILE A 566 13.31 7.57 14.74
C ILE A 566 12.43 8.78 14.45
N ALA A 567 13.07 9.90 14.09
CA ALA A 567 12.38 11.06 13.54
C ALA A 567 12.78 11.23 12.06
N SER A 568 11.85 11.19 11.14
CA SER A 568 12.10 11.28 9.70
C SER A 568 11.45 12.51 9.09
N GLY A 569 12.16 13.23 8.22
CA GLY A 569 11.62 14.37 7.48
C GLY A 569 10.55 13.93 6.47
N LEU A 570 9.48 14.69 6.37
CA LEU A 570 8.37 14.45 5.44
C LEU A 570 8.59 15.22 4.13
N PHE A 571 8.20 14.62 3.02
CA PHE A 571 8.17 15.30 1.73
C PHE A 571 6.92 16.16 1.58
N GLN A 572 6.95 17.07 0.63
CA GLN A 572 5.79 17.89 0.27
C GLN A 572 4.58 17.01 -0.01
N HIS A 573 3.42 17.37 0.50
CA HIS A 573 2.13 16.66 0.47
C HIS A 573 2.01 15.43 1.40
N GLU A 574 3.05 14.95 2.03
CA GLU A 574 2.96 13.77 2.90
C GLU A 574 2.15 14.01 4.20
N SER A 575 1.90 15.25 4.57
CA SER A 575 0.99 15.60 5.68
C SER A 575 -0.51 15.44 5.33
N LYS A 576 -0.82 15.39 4.02
CA LYS A 576 -2.20 15.31 3.53
C LYS A 576 -2.69 13.86 3.49
N MET A 577 -4.01 13.68 3.63
CA MET A 577 -4.66 12.38 3.54
C MET A 577 -5.14 12.10 2.11
N SER A 578 -5.05 10.85 1.68
CA SER A 578 -5.59 10.39 0.40
C SER A 578 -6.00 8.92 0.46
N VAL A 579 -6.45 8.36 -0.67
CA VAL A 579 -6.73 6.93 -0.81
C VAL A 579 -5.49 6.25 -1.38
N LEU A 580 -4.87 5.41 -0.56
CA LEU A 580 -3.67 4.65 -0.91
C LEU A 580 -4.03 3.20 -1.22
N HIS A 581 -3.35 2.64 -2.22
CA HIS A 581 -3.52 1.24 -2.62
C HIS A 581 -2.23 0.47 -2.41
N PHE A 582 -2.31 -0.58 -1.61
CA PHE A 582 -1.20 -1.47 -1.31
C PHE A 582 -1.44 -2.84 -1.92
N SER A 583 -0.42 -3.39 -2.57
CA SER A 583 -0.40 -4.80 -2.93
C SER A 583 0.02 -5.58 -1.70
N ILE A 584 -0.84 -6.43 -1.17
CA ILE A 584 -0.62 -7.16 0.07
C ILE A 584 -0.82 -8.66 -0.10
N LYS A 585 -0.08 -9.44 0.69
CA LYS A 585 -0.23 -10.88 0.85
C LYS A 585 -0.38 -11.19 2.34
N LYS A 586 -1.34 -12.04 2.71
CA LYS A 586 -1.48 -12.55 4.08
C LYS A 586 -0.20 -13.33 4.44
N HIS A 587 0.33 -13.09 5.63
CA HIS A 587 1.51 -13.78 6.10
C HIS A 587 1.19 -15.23 6.48
N ASP A 588 2.10 -16.15 6.17
CA ASP A 588 1.85 -17.59 6.30
C ASP A 588 1.79 -18.03 7.79
N THR A 589 2.40 -17.27 8.71
CA THR A 589 2.33 -17.53 10.17
C THR A 589 1.03 -17.03 10.83
N TYR A 590 0.16 -16.34 10.09
CA TYR A 590 -1.07 -15.79 10.63
C TYR A 590 -2.29 -16.59 10.16
N ASP A 591 -2.85 -17.46 11.01
CA ASP A 591 -3.96 -18.35 10.63
C ASP A 591 -5.33 -17.68 10.70
N ALA A 592 -5.53 -16.72 11.64
CA ALA A 592 -6.82 -16.10 11.84
C ALA A 592 -7.30 -15.32 10.61
N PRO A 593 -8.61 -15.26 10.34
CA PRO A 593 -9.16 -14.48 9.23
C PRO A 593 -8.99 -12.97 9.48
N ILE A 594 -8.61 -12.24 8.42
CA ILE A 594 -8.52 -10.77 8.42
C ILE A 594 -9.69 -10.23 7.61
N LYS A 595 -10.61 -9.53 8.27
CA LYS A 595 -11.83 -9.00 7.67
C LYS A 595 -11.62 -7.60 7.08
N SER A 596 -12.26 -7.30 5.96
CA SER A 596 -12.32 -5.93 5.43
C SER A 596 -12.94 -4.96 6.45
N LYS A 597 -12.36 -3.76 6.56
CA LYS A 597 -12.72 -2.68 7.50
C LYS A 597 -12.38 -2.95 8.96
N GLU A 598 -11.62 -3.99 9.23
CA GLU A 598 -11.01 -4.24 10.53
C GLU A 598 -9.83 -3.29 10.74
N GLU A 599 -9.57 -2.94 11.99
CA GLU A 599 -8.48 -2.05 12.34
C GLU A 599 -7.15 -2.79 12.32
N LEU A 600 -6.19 -2.23 11.59
CA LEU A 600 -4.86 -2.78 11.40
C LEU A 600 -3.81 -1.67 11.51
N VAL A 601 -2.63 -1.99 12.01
CA VAL A 601 -1.49 -1.07 12.09
C VAL A 601 -0.61 -1.27 10.86
N PHE A 602 -0.40 -0.20 10.11
CA PHE A 602 0.40 -0.18 8.89
C PHE A 602 1.75 0.48 9.15
N HIS A 603 2.83 -0.25 8.88
CA HIS A 603 4.19 0.26 8.85
C HIS A 603 4.64 0.42 7.40
N VAL A 604 4.80 1.66 6.97
CA VAL A 604 5.19 2.02 5.59
C VAL A 604 6.51 2.77 5.64
N GLY A 605 7.61 2.07 5.41
CA GLY A 605 8.95 2.62 5.67
C GLY A 605 9.12 3.06 7.12
N PHE A 606 9.44 4.35 7.36
CA PHE A 606 9.50 4.90 8.73
C PHE A 606 8.13 5.26 9.32
N ARG A 607 7.11 5.42 8.48
CA ARG A 607 5.78 5.86 8.95
C ARG A 607 5.00 4.72 9.55
N GLN A 608 4.25 5.05 10.59
CA GLN A 608 3.36 4.15 11.28
C GLN A 608 2.00 4.81 11.44
N PHE A 609 0.93 4.13 11.05
CA PHE A 609 -0.43 4.64 11.18
C PHE A 609 -1.45 3.50 11.25
N VAL A 610 -2.62 3.81 11.78
CA VAL A 610 -3.76 2.89 11.88
C VAL A 610 -4.68 3.10 10.69
N ALA A 611 -5.18 2.03 10.09
CA ALA A 611 -6.11 2.10 8.99
C ALA A 611 -7.11 0.92 8.98
N ARG A 612 -8.25 1.13 8.32
CA ARG A 612 -9.32 0.14 8.15
C ARG A 612 -9.49 -0.20 6.66
N PRO A 613 -8.72 -1.19 6.16
CA PRO A 613 -8.64 -1.48 4.73
C PRO A 613 -9.89 -2.12 4.15
N ILE A 614 -10.11 -1.90 2.86
CA ILE A 614 -10.95 -2.75 2.02
C ILE A 614 -10.04 -3.57 1.12
N PHE A 615 -10.28 -4.87 1.07
CA PHE A 615 -9.58 -5.77 0.17
C PHE A 615 -10.33 -5.89 -1.15
N SER A 616 -9.58 -5.94 -2.24
CA SER A 616 -10.11 -6.10 -3.58
C SER A 616 -9.21 -6.98 -4.44
N THR A 617 -9.80 -7.57 -5.48
CA THR A 617 -9.06 -8.31 -6.50
C THR A 617 -8.11 -7.39 -7.27
N ASP A 618 -7.00 -7.95 -7.74
CA ASP A 618 -6.01 -7.25 -8.58
C ASP A 618 -6.24 -7.55 -10.07
N ASP A 619 -7.42 -7.23 -10.57
CA ASP A 619 -7.77 -7.43 -11.98
C ASP A 619 -7.18 -6.30 -12.84
N MET A 620 -6.15 -6.61 -13.64
CA MET A 620 -5.49 -5.64 -14.52
C MET A 620 -6.35 -5.25 -15.74
N ASN A 621 -7.31 -6.08 -16.12
CA ASN A 621 -8.08 -5.92 -17.35
C ASN A 621 -9.46 -5.26 -17.14
N SER A 622 -9.73 -4.72 -15.98
CA SER A 622 -11.00 -4.09 -15.64
C SER A 622 -10.80 -2.81 -14.86
N ASP A 623 -11.56 -1.77 -15.17
CA ASP A 623 -11.60 -0.52 -14.39
C ASP A 623 -12.28 -0.71 -13.03
N LYS A 624 -12.99 -1.84 -12.86
CA LYS A 624 -13.72 -2.19 -11.65
C LYS A 624 -13.10 -3.42 -10.99
N HIS A 625 -13.00 -3.36 -9.67
CA HIS A 625 -12.42 -4.43 -8.86
C HIS A 625 -13.47 -4.98 -7.90
N LYS A 626 -13.49 -6.30 -7.73
CA LYS A 626 -14.41 -6.95 -6.80
C LYS A 626 -13.89 -6.81 -5.38
N MET A 627 -14.76 -6.34 -4.46
CA MET A 627 -14.45 -6.32 -3.02
C MET A 627 -14.39 -7.75 -2.47
N GLU A 628 -13.39 -8.02 -1.65
CA GLU A 628 -13.24 -9.26 -0.88
C GLU A 628 -13.58 -8.99 0.58
N ARG A 629 -14.34 -9.90 1.21
CA ARG A 629 -14.70 -9.76 2.63
C ARG A 629 -13.52 -10.05 3.54
N PHE A 630 -12.67 -11.01 3.14
CA PHE A 630 -11.50 -11.45 3.89
C PHE A 630 -10.26 -11.41 3.02
N LEU A 631 -9.11 -11.25 3.65
CA LEU A 631 -7.82 -11.41 3.00
C LEU A 631 -7.50 -12.90 2.89
N HIS A 632 -7.43 -13.41 1.66
CA HIS A 632 -7.14 -14.82 1.39
C HIS A 632 -5.64 -15.12 1.48
N ALA A 633 -5.29 -16.28 2.05
CA ALA A 633 -3.92 -16.76 2.06
C ALA A 633 -3.44 -17.17 0.64
N GLY A 634 -2.14 -17.14 0.43
CA GLY A 634 -1.50 -17.64 -0.79
C GLY A 634 -1.57 -16.74 -2.02
N ARG A 635 -2.42 -15.71 -2.07
CA ARG A 635 -2.55 -14.78 -3.21
C ARG A 635 -2.37 -13.33 -2.81
N PHE A 636 -1.98 -12.51 -3.76
CA PHE A 636 -1.96 -11.06 -3.60
C PHE A 636 -3.37 -10.47 -3.74
N ALA A 637 -3.67 -9.52 -2.89
CA ALA A 637 -4.85 -8.68 -2.95
C ALA A 637 -4.44 -7.21 -2.88
N VAL A 638 -5.37 -6.30 -3.23
CA VAL A 638 -5.13 -4.87 -3.08
C VAL A 638 -5.91 -4.37 -1.86
N ALA A 639 -5.17 -3.83 -0.89
CA ALA A 639 -5.76 -3.10 0.24
C ALA A 639 -5.88 -1.63 -0.10
N SER A 640 -7.09 -1.10 -0.03
CA SER A 640 -7.36 0.34 -0.21
C SER A 640 -7.70 0.95 1.14
N ILE A 641 -7.02 2.04 1.50
CA ILE A 641 -7.12 2.69 2.80
C ILE A 641 -7.14 4.22 2.68
N TYR A 642 -7.71 4.89 3.66
CA TYR A 642 -7.46 6.31 3.92
C TYR A 642 -6.19 6.42 4.77
N ALA A 643 -5.16 7.04 4.22
CA ALA A 643 -3.88 7.18 4.92
C ALA A 643 -3.13 8.45 4.48
N PRO A 644 -2.13 8.87 5.26
CA PRO A 644 -1.24 9.94 4.85
C PRO A 644 -0.49 9.59 3.57
N ILE A 645 -0.39 10.54 2.65
CA ILE A 645 0.29 10.36 1.37
C ILE A 645 1.73 9.90 1.62
N SER A 646 2.16 8.88 0.89
CA SER A 646 3.53 8.35 0.93
C SER A 646 3.96 8.01 -0.48
N PHE A 647 5.22 8.30 -0.84
CA PHE A 647 5.71 8.10 -2.21
C PHE A 647 6.42 6.76 -2.37
N PRO A 648 5.95 5.88 -3.30
CA PRO A 648 6.61 4.61 -3.57
C PRO A 648 8.01 4.79 -4.21
N PRO A 649 8.91 3.79 -4.13
CA PRO A 649 8.69 2.47 -3.55
C PRO A 649 8.88 2.46 -2.02
N LEU A 650 7.95 1.87 -1.30
CA LEU A 650 8.01 1.73 0.17
C LEU A 650 7.53 0.32 0.55
N PRO A 651 8.27 -0.37 1.43
CA PRO A 651 7.82 -1.64 1.99
C PRO A 651 6.64 -1.42 2.94
N LEU A 652 5.78 -2.41 3.00
CA LEU A 652 4.64 -2.45 3.91
C LEU A 652 4.69 -3.68 4.81
N ILE A 653 4.52 -3.46 6.10
CA ILE A 653 4.25 -4.49 7.09
C ILE A 653 2.94 -4.14 7.78
N VAL A 654 2.05 -5.10 7.89
CA VAL A 654 0.74 -4.93 8.53
C VAL A 654 0.70 -5.78 9.78
N LEU A 655 0.46 -5.14 10.89
CA LEU A 655 0.33 -5.80 12.19
C LEU A 655 -1.13 -5.73 12.65
N LYS A 656 -1.56 -6.78 13.34
CA LYS A 656 -2.86 -6.82 14.01
C LYS A 656 -2.64 -6.96 15.50
N ILE A 657 -3.25 -6.06 16.26
CA ILE A 657 -3.31 -6.14 17.70
C ILE A 657 -4.59 -6.91 18.04
N ALA A 658 -4.46 -8.08 18.62
CA ALA A 658 -5.60 -8.87 19.06
C ALA A 658 -6.11 -8.29 20.40
N GLU A 659 -7.42 -8.21 20.56
CA GLU A 659 -8.02 -7.82 21.85
C GLU A 659 -7.55 -8.76 22.97
N GLY A 660 -6.87 -8.20 23.97
CA GLY A 660 -6.32 -8.97 25.11
C GLY A 660 -4.92 -9.57 24.91
N SER A 661 -4.26 -9.34 23.75
CA SER A 661 -2.87 -9.74 23.55
C SER A 661 -1.96 -8.51 23.65
N ALA A 662 -0.91 -8.63 24.48
CA ALA A 662 0.10 -7.56 24.60
C ALA A 662 1.03 -7.47 23.38
N ALA A 663 1.16 -8.55 22.60
CA ALA A 663 2.07 -8.60 21.45
C ALA A 663 1.31 -8.49 20.11
N PRO A 664 1.70 -7.57 19.23
CA PRO A 664 1.14 -7.46 17.89
C PRO A 664 1.58 -8.63 17.01
N ALA A 665 0.64 -9.22 16.28
CA ALA A 665 0.90 -10.30 15.34
C ALA A 665 1.15 -9.78 13.93
N LEU A 666 2.08 -10.39 13.22
CA LEU A 666 2.35 -10.09 11.80
C LEU A 666 1.21 -10.65 10.94
N ALA A 667 0.33 -9.77 10.46
CA ALA A 667 -0.86 -10.16 9.72
C ALA A 667 -0.63 -10.27 8.21
N ALA A 668 0.04 -9.29 7.61
CA ALA A 668 0.28 -9.27 6.18
C ALA A 668 1.54 -8.47 5.83
N VAL A 669 2.07 -8.72 4.64
CA VAL A 669 3.22 -8.01 4.09
C VAL A 669 2.91 -7.53 2.67
N GLY A 670 3.60 -6.48 2.22
CA GLY A 670 3.33 -5.95 0.89
C GLY A 670 4.15 -4.72 0.54
N SER A 671 3.62 -3.94 -0.39
CA SER A 671 4.24 -2.68 -0.84
C SER A 671 3.20 -1.67 -1.28
N LEU A 672 3.54 -0.38 -1.19
CA LEU A 672 2.72 0.70 -1.73
C LEU A 672 2.73 0.66 -3.27
N ARG A 673 1.56 0.58 -3.87
CA ARG A 673 1.37 0.50 -5.32
C ARG A 673 1.15 1.88 -5.95
N CYS A 674 0.10 2.56 -5.54
CA CYS A 674 -0.29 3.86 -6.08
C CYS A 674 -1.24 4.61 -5.14
N ILE A 675 -1.46 5.87 -5.45
CA ILE A 675 -2.45 6.73 -4.80
C ILE A 675 -3.47 7.10 -5.88
N ASP A 676 -4.69 6.64 -5.72
CA ASP A 676 -5.77 6.86 -6.69
C ASP A 676 -7.14 6.85 -6.00
N PRO A 677 -7.75 8.02 -5.77
CA PRO A 677 -9.09 8.12 -5.21
C PRO A 677 -10.18 7.56 -6.12
N ASP A 678 -9.92 7.51 -7.43
CA ASP A 678 -10.92 7.15 -8.44
C ASP A 678 -11.06 5.65 -8.66
N ARG A 679 -10.19 4.83 -8.05
CA ARG A 679 -10.27 3.37 -8.14
C ARG A 679 -11.64 2.85 -7.68
N ILE A 680 -12.33 2.12 -8.56
CA ILE A 680 -13.68 1.62 -8.34
C ILE A 680 -13.62 0.22 -7.73
N ILE A 681 -14.11 0.09 -6.48
CA ILE A 681 -14.22 -1.18 -5.78
C ILE A 681 -15.71 -1.46 -5.57
N LEU A 682 -16.21 -2.57 -6.10
CA LEU A 682 -17.61 -2.94 -6.03
C LEU A 682 -17.83 -4.12 -5.08
N LYS A 683 -18.73 -3.92 -4.11
CA LYS A 683 -19.28 -5.00 -3.30
C LYS A 683 -20.42 -5.65 -4.07
N LYS A 684 -20.30 -6.96 -4.31
CA LYS A 684 -21.36 -7.80 -4.87
C LYS A 684 -22.23 -8.34 -3.74
N ILE A 685 -23.53 -8.39 -3.94
CA ILE A 685 -24.48 -9.19 -3.16
C ILE A 685 -25.34 -9.99 -4.12
N VAL A 686 -25.82 -11.11 -3.67
CA VAL A 686 -26.70 -11.99 -4.42
C VAL A 686 -28.00 -12.15 -3.63
N LEU A 687 -29.11 -11.79 -4.24
CA LEU A 687 -30.43 -12.08 -3.71
C LEU A 687 -30.89 -13.43 -4.29
N THR A 688 -31.43 -14.28 -3.45
CA THR A 688 -31.86 -15.62 -3.82
C THR A 688 -33.39 -15.73 -3.77
N GLY A 689 -33.97 -16.50 -4.69
CA GLY A 689 -35.40 -16.81 -4.75
C GLY A 689 -35.60 -18.23 -5.26
N TYR A 690 -36.73 -18.81 -4.90
CA TYR A 690 -37.00 -20.22 -5.17
C TYR A 690 -38.13 -20.37 -6.17
N PRO A 691 -37.98 -21.18 -7.26
CA PRO A 691 -39.04 -21.43 -8.22
C PRO A 691 -40.09 -22.33 -7.60
N GLN A 692 -41.33 -21.87 -7.59
CA GLN A 692 -42.49 -22.63 -7.10
C GLN A 692 -43.18 -23.40 -8.21
N ARG A 693 -43.49 -22.73 -9.32
CA ARG A 693 -44.08 -23.32 -10.51
C ARG A 693 -43.17 -23.14 -11.70
N VAL A 694 -42.81 -24.18 -12.36
CA VAL A 694 -41.92 -24.19 -13.52
C VAL A 694 -42.66 -24.70 -14.75
N SER A 695 -42.60 -23.92 -15.84
CA SER A 695 -43.14 -24.31 -17.13
C SER A 695 -42.12 -24.01 -18.21
N LYS A 696 -41.58 -25.02 -18.90
CA LYS A 696 -40.56 -24.91 -19.95
C LYS A 696 -39.55 -23.76 -19.76
N LEU A 697 -39.87 -22.56 -20.22
CA LEU A 697 -39.03 -21.36 -20.17
C LEU A 697 -39.50 -20.30 -19.16
N LYS A 698 -40.59 -20.53 -18.45
CA LYS A 698 -41.20 -19.60 -17.50
C LYS A 698 -41.18 -20.22 -16.10
N ALA A 699 -40.94 -19.40 -15.10
CA ALA A 699 -41.05 -19.83 -13.70
C ALA A 699 -41.69 -18.73 -12.85
N SER A 700 -42.45 -19.14 -11.85
CA SER A 700 -42.90 -18.30 -10.75
C SER A 700 -41.90 -18.44 -9.61
N VAL A 701 -41.25 -17.34 -9.22
CA VAL A 701 -40.21 -17.29 -8.18
C VAL A 701 -40.73 -16.58 -6.95
N ARG A 702 -40.55 -17.17 -5.77
CA ARG A 702 -40.94 -16.60 -4.46
C ARG A 702 -39.71 -16.34 -3.56
N TYR A 703 -39.95 -15.57 -2.50
CA TYR A 703 -39.00 -15.27 -1.38
C TYR A 703 -37.73 -14.46 -1.75
N MET A 704 -37.62 -13.97 -2.98
CA MET A 704 -36.61 -12.98 -3.34
C MET A 704 -37.05 -11.57 -2.90
N PHE A 705 -38.35 -11.28 -3.07
CA PHE A 705 -39.00 -10.04 -2.66
C PHE A 705 -40.29 -10.35 -1.91
N HIS A 706 -40.74 -9.40 -1.09
CA HIS A 706 -41.95 -9.52 -0.28
C HIS A 706 -43.02 -8.46 -0.63
N SER A 707 -42.76 -7.62 -1.63
CA SER A 707 -43.69 -6.61 -2.12
C SER A 707 -43.69 -6.58 -3.65
N PRO A 708 -44.87 -6.40 -4.30
CA PRO A 708 -44.95 -6.26 -5.74
C PRO A 708 -44.26 -4.99 -6.27
N GLU A 709 -44.15 -3.96 -5.44
CA GLU A 709 -43.42 -2.73 -5.78
C GLU A 709 -41.92 -2.98 -5.88
N ASP A 710 -41.36 -3.82 -5.03
CA ASP A 710 -39.94 -4.20 -5.08
C ASP A 710 -39.64 -4.98 -6.36
N VAL A 711 -40.56 -5.90 -6.79
CA VAL A 711 -40.44 -6.63 -8.06
C VAL A 711 -40.44 -5.67 -9.25
N ARG A 712 -41.29 -4.63 -9.23
CA ARG A 712 -41.30 -3.60 -10.29
C ARG A 712 -40.05 -2.76 -10.31
N TRP A 713 -39.46 -2.45 -9.12
CA TRP A 713 -38.24 -1.69 -9.00
C TRP A 713 -37.05 -2.44 -9.59
N PHE A 714 -36.89 -3.72 -9.28
CA PHE A 714 -35.80 -4.56 -9.75
C PHE A 714 -36.04 -5.24 -11.10
N LYS A 715 -37.19 -5.02 -11.76
CA LYS A 715 -37.51 -5.59 -13.06
C LYS A 715 -36.45 -5.43 -14.16
N PRO A 716 -35.68 -4.30 -14.24
CA PRO A 716 -34.63 -4.12 -15.24
C PRO A 716 -33.41 -5.01 -15.02
N VAL A 717 -33.23 -5.58 -13.82
CA VAL A 717 -32.05 -6.39 -13.47
C VAL A 717 -32.22 -7.80 -13.99
N GLU A 718 -31.18 -8.36 -14.60
CA GLU A 718 -31.17 -9.74 -15.07
C GLU A 718 -31.08 -10.71 -13.88
N VAL A 719 -31.81 -11.79 -13.96
CA VAL A 719 -31.77 -12.92 -13.03
C VAL A 719 -31.05 -14.09 -13.68
N TYR A 720 -30.41 -14.90 -12.89
CA TYR A 720 -29.72 -16.10 -13.34
C TYR A 720 -29.94 -17.23 -12.32
N THR A 721 -29.72 -18.46 -12.73
CA THR A 721 -29.81 -19.60 -11.83
C THR A 721 -28.44 -20.15 -11.50
N LYS A 722 -28.32 -20.87 -10.36
CA LYS A 722 -27.05 -21.56 -9.98
C LYS A 722 -26.60 -22.52 -11.09
N CYS A 723 -27.53 -23.10 -11.87
CA CYS A 723 -27.22 -23.95 -13.03
C CYS A 723 -26.84 -23.18 -14.32
N GLY A 724 -26.66 -21.84 -14.25
CA GLY A 724 -26.18 -21.03 -15.37
C GLY A 724 -27.26 -20.62 -16.40
N ARG A 725 -28.55 -20.68 -16.06
CA ARG A 725 -29.61 -20.13 -16.91
C ARG A 725 -29.79 -18.64 -16.66
N HIS A 726 -29.93 -17.85 -17.71
CA HIS A 726 -30.17 -16.41 -17.63
C HIS A 726 -31.61 -16.09 -17.94
N GLY A 727 -32.20 -15.12 -17.23
CA GLY A 727 -33.60 -14.76 -17.39
C GLY A 727 -33.89 -13.31 -17.04
N ARG A 728 -35.16 -12.94 -17.19
CA ARG A 728 -35.65 -11.59 -16.89
C ARG A 728 -36.99 -11.66 -16.18
N ILE A 729 -37.22 -10.72 -15.28
CA ILE A 729 -38.50 -10.55 -14.60
C ILE A 729 -39.52 -9.96 -15.59
N LYS A 730 -40.67 -10.60 -15.73
CA LYS A 730 -41.77 -10.07 -16.54
C LYS A 730 -42.70 -9.18 -15.73
N GLU A 731 -43.29 -9.72 -14.69
CA GLU A 731 -44.37 -9.07 -13.91
C GLU A 731 -44.40 -9.63 -12.48
N PRO A 732 -44.88 -8.85 -11.52
CA PRO A 732 -45.17 -9.36 -10.19
C PRO A 732 -46.45 -10.24 -10.25
N LEU A 733 -46.51 -11.24 -9.38
CA LEU A 733 -47.66 -12.11 -9.16
C LEU A 733 -48.17 -11.91 -7.74
N GLY A 734 -49.48 -11.75 -7.57
CA GLY A 734 -50.11 -11.58 -6.26
C GLY A 734 -49.60 -10.38 -5.46
N THR A 735 -49.83 -10.41 -4.15
CA THR A 735 -49.53 -9.33 -3.19
C THR A 735 -48.26 -9.52 -2.43
N HIS A 736 -47.69 -10.74 -2.39
CA HIS A 736 -46.56 -11.11 -1.52
C HIS A 736 -45.19 -11.12 -2.26
N GLY A 737 -45.07 -10.40 -3.37
CA GLY A 737 -43.78 -10.24 -4.06
C GLY A 737 -43.31 -11.45 -4.85
N ALA A 738 -44.18 -12.40 -5.13
CA ALA A 738 -43.92 -13.44 -6.13
C ALA A 738 -43.74 -12.81 -7.52
N MET A 739 -42.87 -13.36 -8.34
CA MET A 739 -42.57 -12.81 -9.65
C MET A 739 -42.54 -13.86 -10.75
N LYS A 740 -43.01 -13.48 -11.92
CA LYS A 740 -42.95 -14.31 -13.12
C LYS A 740 -41.66 -13.98 -13.87
N CYS A 741 -40.83 -14.99 -14.06
CA CYS A 741 -39.57 -14.86 -14.78
C CYS A 741 -39.57 -15.69 -16.06
N THR A 742 -38.82 -15.24 -17.06
CA THR A 742 -38.60 -15.97 -18.32
C THR A 742 -37.11 -16.23 -18.46
N PHE A 743 -36.75 -17.47 -18.78
CA PHE A 743 -35.35 -17.90 -18.89
C PHE A 743 -35.05 -18.38 -20.31
N ASN A 744 -33.75 -18.47 -20.62
CA ASN A 744 -33.23 -18.94 -21.91
C ASN A 744 -33.21 -20.46 -22.06
N GLY A 745 -33.61 -21.22 -21.05
CA GLY A 745 -33.60 -22.67 -21.06
C GLY A 745 -34.58 -23.26 -20.02
N VAL A 746 -34.75 -24.56 -20.03
CA VAL A 746 -35.60 -25.27 -19.09
C VAL A 746 -35.03 -25.23 -17.69
N LEU A 747 -35.86 -24.87 -16.70
CA LEU A 747 -35.49 -24.88 -15.29
C LEU A 747 -35.93 -26.17 -14.61
N GLN A 748 -35.23 -26.51 -13.55
CA GLN A 748 -35.65 -27.51 -12.58
C GLN A 748 -36.27 -26.82 -11.36
N GLN A 749 -37.15 -27.50 -10.64
CA GLN A 749 -37.87 -26.92 -9.51
C GLN A 749 -36.92 -26.62 -8.31
N ASN A 750 -35.81 -27.36 -8.20
CA ASN A 750 -34.78 -27.20 -7.18
C ASN A 750 -33.67 -26.23 -7.58
N ASP A 751 -33.76 -25.58 -8.75
CA ASP A 751 -32.74 -24.61 -9.17
C ASP A 751 -33.00 -23.24 -8.52
N THR A 752 -32.00 -22.70 -7.80
CA THR A 752 -32.14 -21.41 -7.11
C THR A 752 -31.97 -20.28 -8.11
N VAL A 753 -32.91 -19.34 -8.11
CA VAL A 753 -32.81 -18.11 -8.92
C VAL A 753 -32.08 -17.03 -8.15
N CYS A 754 -31.10 -16.45 -8.78
CA CYS A 754 -30.20 -15.46 -8.19
C CYS A 754 -30.27 -14.12 -8.92
N MET A 755 -30.09 -13.03 -8.19
CA MET A 755 -29.94 -11.68 -8.72
C MET A 755 -28.71 -11.02 -8.15
N SER A 756 -27.76 -10.62 -9.00
CA SER A 756 -26.55 -9.92 -8.57
C SER A 756 -26.74 -8.42 -8.55
N LEU A 757 -26.47 -7.82 -7.41
CA LEU A 757 -26.50 -6.39 -7.21
C LEU A 757 -25.13 -5.89 -6.74
N TYR A 758 -24.76 -4.70 -7.17
CA TYR A 758 -23.46 -4.12 -6.93
C TYR A 758 -23.58 -2.73 -6.32
N LYS A 759 -22.71 -2.40 -5.37
CA LYS A 759 -22.54 -1.03 -4.87
C LYS A 759 -21.06 -0.70 -4.73
N ARG A 760 -20.69 0.57 -4.86
CA ARG A 760 -19.33 1.01 -4.58
C ARG A 760 -19.04 0.88 -3.09
N ALA A 761 -17.88 0.34 -2.76
CA ALA A 761 -17.39 0.17 -1.41
C ALA A 761 -16.23 1.12 -1.17
N TYR A 762 -16.20 1.70 0.03
CA TYR A 762 -15.18 2.65 0.46
C TYR A 762 -14.50 2.16 1.73
N PRO A 763 -13.20 2.46 1.94
CA PRO A 763 -12.54 2.20 3.21
C PRO A 763 -13.28 2.95 4.34
N LYS A 764 -13.07 2.54 5.57
CA LYS A 764 -13.60 3.25 6.73
C LYS A 764 -12.53 4.24 7.19
N TRP A 765 -12.94 5.47 7.53
CA TRP A 765 -12.02 6.45 8.10
C TRP A 765 -11.52 5.95 9.45
N PRO A 766 -10.21 6.00 9.74
CA PRO A 766 -9.68 5.58 11.02
C PRO A 766 -10.11 6.57 12.11
N GLU A 767 -10.47 6.05 13.27
CA GLU A 767 -10.81 6.88 14.45
C GLU A 767 -9.57 7.58 14.97
N HIS A 768 -8.46 6.87 15.03
CA HIS A 768 -7.15 7.39 15.39
C HIS A 768 -6.18 7.20 14.21
N ARG A 769 -5.39 8.23 13.91
CA ARG A 769 -4.41 8.15 12.79
C ARG A 769 -3.16 7.37 13.18
N PHE A 770 -2.71 7.55 14.40
CA PHE A 770 -1.48 6.95 14.90
C PHE A 770 -1.82 5.93 15.97
N PRO A 771 -1.03 4.85 16.09
CA PRO A 771 -1.24 3.90 17.16
C PRO A 771 -1.08 4.70 18.46
N ILE A 772 -2.18 4.83 19.16
CA ILE A 772 -2.14 5.39 20.50
C ILE A 772 -1.31 4.37 21.30
N LEU A 773 -0.24 4.84 21.87
CA LEU A 773 0.57 4.05 22.78
C LEU A 773 -0.22 3.85 24.10
N ASP A 774 -1.48 3.43 23.98
CA ASP A 774 -2.37 3.12 25.08
C ASP A 774 -2.16 1.66 25.48
N THR A 775 -1.09 1.42 26.19
CA THR A 775 -0.98 0.22 27.04
C THR A 775 -0.01 0.50 28.18
#